data_58c7d58b9444f6c6b7f2c2b034459165
#
_entry.id   58c7d58b9444f6c6b7f2c2b034459165
#
_cell.length_a   1.000
_cell.length_b   1.000
_cell.length_c   1.000
_cell.angle_alpha   90.00
_cell.angle_beta   90.00
_cell.angle_gamma   90.00
#
_symmetry.space_group_name_H-M   'P 1'
#
loop_
_entity.id
_entity.type
_entity.pdbx_description
1 polymer ?
#
loop_
_entity_poly.entity_id
_entity_poly.type
_entity_poly.pdbx_seq_one_letter_code
_entity_poly.pdbx_strand_id
1 'polypeptide(L)'
;MPYLYAVTSQYNLEHGLLKLGCTQYPISRLQTYMTGDAPDIGLDKYYADLWEIKATNHREMLQCESILHLYFDQFRQKRGNNWTEWFKVRLEDVQTFVKTLPFFIKSVSVDDIHEIHKKALDKEDSHKELKKPSEQLRELFFGTFLPNKTPRRIQSELWDTYDNILSSKEQYKGIVQWATGTGKSVAVMILIVLTYYRYRQKGQIYRGILVSNKNDIFDTLSRYLELLPLFGIKVIRGDHGKLASLTIPTNENVLITSTHQSLTGEESWNKLQNISHIHYDEVHRITGTQFLDGLEKKLSSVPFLTGTSATPKTSDTVQHEKIHRLFGNPLSILHRCDVDESIREEWIATPRFGVNIVSNSVERLKQIEAFVKVINDAFARKNVKGKIIAYLPEIKDVKEFIRYAKEFLPEEWILYNAIGDSSTKDDKEFVQSEIGIHNHILVACERYREGSDVKGLEMTAVMMGQTISAYILLQIAGRALRLDYPEKEGWCLIMRPSGSDETEEHVFESIVLDIMTFMGKSDVLSSHEIRSMVKKYFGEVSCNGKVYDTEETIKRIQSMYERQLFQKPKKERYEHLRKRNQDLSITSKHIYFESKNHLPFIQDPSTYFDEWNGWYHFLGVDTTIFPKTKYDFIEYCKDQNISSLSDYTLKCGSFEPSECYQDWTNWEDEMQLENDIW
;
A
#
# COMPACT_ATOMS: atom_id res chain seq x y z
N MET A 1 -47.81 -2.79 -16.80
CA MET A 1 -47.55 -3.80 -17.86
C MET A 1 -46.09 -4.21 -17.80
N PRO A 2 -45.74 -5.44 -18.15
CA PRO A 2 -44.34 -5.84 -18.22
C PRO A 2 -43.68 -5.41 -19.54
N TYR A 3 -42.40 -5.11 -19.48
CA TYR A 3 -41.57 -4.64 -20.58
C TYR A 3 -40.29 -5.43 -20.70
N LEU A 4 -39.84 -5.69 -21.94
CA LEU A 4 -38.44 -5.91 -22.26
C LEU A 4 -37.79 -4.57 -22.57
N TYR A 5 -36.48 -4.43 -22.31
CA TYR A 5 -35.75 -3.19 -22.54
C TYR A 5 -34.34 -3.41 -23.07
N ALA A 6 -33.86 -2.42 -23.79
CA ALA A 6 -32.43 -2.21 -24.04
C ALA A 6 -32.00 -0.90 -23.41
N VAL A 7 -31.12 -0.97 -22.42
CA VAL A 7 -30.49 0.19 -21.75
C VAL A 7 -29.09 0.39 -22.30
N THR A 8 -28.69 1.63 -22.49
CA THR A 8 -27.38 1.99 -22.96
C THR A 8 -26.97 3.38 -22.45
N SER A 9 -25.79 3.84 -22.81
CA SER A 9 -25.35 5.24 -22.80
C SER A 9 -24.92 5.60 -24.22
N GLN A 10 -24.74 6.88 -24.51
CA GLN A 10 -24.25 7.29 -25.82
C GLN A 10 -22.96 6.61 -26.21
N TYR A 11 -21.99 6.54 -25.26
CA TYR A 11 -20.74 5.83 -25.44
C TYR A 11 -20.94 4.34 -25.74
N ASN A 12 -21.78 3.66 -24.97
CA ASN A 12 -22.02 2.22 -25.15
C ASN A 12 -22.73 1.93 -26.45
N LEU A 13 -23.66 2.78 -26.88
CA LEU A 13 -24.36 2.64 -28.13
C LEU A 13 -23.44 2.74 -29.35
N GLU A 14 -22.49 3.70 -29.33
CA GLU A 14 -21.45 3.85 -30.36
C GLU A 14 -20.54 2.62 -30.46
N HIS A 15 -20.37 1.87 -29.36
CA HIS A 15 -19.58 0.64 -29.31
C HIS A 15 -20.44 -0.64 -29.48
N GLY A 16 -21.73 -0.48 -29.78
CA GLY A 16 -22.65 -1.59 -29.96
C GLY A 16 -22.93 -2.38 -28.69
N LEU A 17 -22.85 -1.76 -27.52
CA LEU A 17 -23.10 -2.38 -26.23
C LEU A 17 -24.49 -2.01 -25.71
N LEU A 18 -25.33 -3.03 -25.53
CA LEU A 18 -26.67 -2.91 -24.99
C LEU A 18 -26.80 -3.80 -23.75
N LYS A 19 -27.44 -3.29 -22.71
CA LYS A 19 -27.90 -4.09 -21.59
C LYS A 19 -29.33 -4.49 -21.80
N LEU A 20 -29.61 -5.78 -21.92
CA LEU A 20 -30.92 -6.33 -22.16
C LEU A 20 -31.52 -6.87 -20.86
N GLY A 21 -32.82 -6.63 -20.66
CA GLY A 21 -33.51 -7.06 -19.45
C GLY A 21 -35.01 -6.89 -19.50
N CYS A 22 -35.69 -7.10 -18.37
CA CYS A 22 -37.12 -6.93 -18.21
C CYS A 22 -37.52 -6.12 -16.98
N THR A 23 -38.69 -5.46 -17.01
CA THR A 23 -39.20 -4.72 -15.86
C THR A 23 -40.72 -4.54 -15.93
N GLN A 24 -41.39 -4.40 -14.79
CA GLN A 24 -42.75 -3.93 -14.66
C GLN A 24 -42.82 -2.41 -14.39
N TYR A 25 -41.69 -1.84 -13.93
CA TYR A 25 -41.61 -0.47 -13.44
C TYR A 25 -40.48 0.28 -14.18
N PRO A 26 -40.66 0.71 -15.44
CA PRO A 26 -39.56 1.25 -16.24
C PRO A 26 -38.91 2.49 -15.63
N ILE A 27 -39.67 3.39 -14.98
CA ILE A 27 -39.12 4.58 -14.32
C ILE A 27 -38.16 4.16 -13.18
N SER A 28 -38.63 3.33 -12.26
CA SER A 28 -37.82 2.88 -11.11
C SER A 28 -36.63 2.05 -11.56
N ARG A 29 -36.78 1.25 -12.63
CA ARG A 29 -35.68 0.44 -13.15
C ARG A 29 -34.61 1.31 -13.80
N LEU A 30 -35.00 2.34 -14.52
CA LEU A 30 -34.08 3.29 -15.11
C LEU A 30 -33.33 4.08 -14.01
N GLN A 31 -34.04 4.52 -12.97
CA GLN A 31 -33.42 5.14 -11.77
C GLN A 31 -32.38 4.22 -11.14
N THR A 32 -32.63 2.91 -11.01
CA THR A 32 -31.65 1.95 -10.50
C THR A 32 -30.36 1.94 -11.35
N TYR A 33 -30.44 2.13 -12.66
CA TYR A 33 -29.28 2.24 -13.54
C TYR A 33 -28.59 3.61 -13.45
N MET A 34 -29.30 4.65 -13.09
CA MET A 34 -28.74 5.99 -12.88
C MET A 34 -28.10 6.14 -11.50
N THR A 35 -28.66 5.50 -10.46
CA THR A 35 -28.35 5.76 -9.04
C THR A 35 -28.03 4.53 -8.22
N GLY A 36 -28.18 3.33 -8.73
CA GLY A 36 -28.04 2.08 -7.97
C GLY A 36 -26.62 1.49 -7.96
N ASP A 37 -26.43 0.39 -7.23
CA ASP A 37 -25.14 -0.31 -7.02
C ASP A 37 -24.63 -1.09 -8.26
N ALA A 38 -25.15 -0.85 -9.45
CA ALA A 38 -24.69 -1.53 -10.65
C ALA A 38 -23.32 -0.98 -11.10
N PRO A 39 -22.39 -1.84 -11.50
CA PRO A 39 -21.03 -1.42 -11.89
C PRO A 39 -20.96 -0.57 -13.15
N ASP A 40 -22.10 -0.32 -13.81
CA ASP A 40 -22.22 0.43 -15.06
C ASP A 40 -23.09 1.67 -14.89
N ILE A 41 -23.10 2.27 -13.71
CA ILE A 41 -23.90 3.45 -13.38
C ILE A 41 -23.40 4.68 -14.12
N GLY A 42 -24.33 5.45 -14.64
CA GLY A 42 -24.09 6.78 -15.17
C GLY A 42 -25.42 7.49 -15.35
N LEU A 43 -25.47 8.78 -15.02
CA LEU A 43 -26.61 9.66 -15.29
C LEU A 43 -26.93 9.76 -16.78
N ASP A 44 -26.06 9.28 -17.65
CA ASP A 44 -26.18 9.20 -19.09
C ASP A 44 -26.90 7.91 -19.58
N LYS A 45 -27.39 7.06 -18.67
CA LYS A 45 -28.13 5.84 -19.05
C LYS A 45 -29.55 6.17 -19.43
N TYR A 46 -29.97 5.58 -20.54
CA TYR A 46 -31.34 5.73 -21.06
C TYR A 46 -31.79 4.44 -21.73
N TYR A 47 -33.11 4.31 -21.92
CA TYR A 47 -33.64 3.23 -22.75
C TYR A 47 -33.35 3.56 -24.22
N ALA A 48 -32.52 2.73 -24.87
CA ALA A 48 -32.36 2.76 -26.32
C ALA A 48 -33.65 2.26 -27.01
N ASP A 49 -34.34 1.31 -26.37
CA ASP A 49 -35.69 0.91 -26.75
C ASP A 49 -36.41 0.21 -25.58
N LEU A 50 -37.74 0.16 -25.66
CA LEU A 50 -38.65 -0.42 -24.67
C LEU A 50 -39.82 -1.08 -25.37
N TRP A 51 -40.11 -2.34 -25.00
CA TRP A 51 -41.15 -3.13 -25.66
C TRP A 51 -42.14 -3.68 -24.65
N GLU A 52 -43.44 -3.41 -24.86
CA GLU A 52 -44.50 -4.04 -24.10
C GLU A 52 -44.61 -5.53 -24.46
N ILE A 53 -44.70 -6.38 -23.45
CA ILE A 53 -44.84 -7.81 -23.63
C ILE A 53 -46.03 -8.37 -22.85
N LYS A 54 -46.56 -9.49 -23.35
CA LYS A 54 -47.60 -10.25 -22.67
C LYS A 54 -46.97 -11.19 -21.66
N ALA A 55 -47.04 -10.84 -20.35
CA ALA A 55 -46.66 -11.69 -19.24
C ALA A 55 -47.63 -11.42 -18.08
N THR A 56 -48.16 -12.46 -17.47
CA THR A 56 -49.19 -12.34 -16.43
C THR A 56 -48.59 -12.29 -15.01
N ASN A 57 -47.37 -12.71 -14.89
CA ASN A 57 -46.65 -12.77 -13.59
C ASN A 57 -45.15 -12.56 -13.80
N HIS A 58 -44.44 -12.37 -12.69
CA HIS A 58 -42.97 -12.14 -12.68
C HIS A 58 -42.19 -13.31 -13.31
N ARG A 59 -42.60 -14.55 -13.09
CA ARG A 59 -41.93 -15.74 -13.64
C ARG A 59 -41.99 -15.78 -15.16
N GLU A 60 -43.16 -15.47 -15.76
CA GLU A 60 -43.30 -15.37 -17.22
C GLU A 60 -42.44 -14.22 -17.80
N MET A 61 -42.37 -13.10 -17.11
CA MET A 61 -41.52 -11.99 -17.50
C MET A 61 -40.03 -12.38 -17.54
N LEU A 62 -39.55 -13.10 -16.54
CA LEU A 62 -38.17 -13.64 -16.50
C LEU A 62 -37.92 -14.69 -17.60
N GLN A 63 -38.94 -15.47 -17.98
CA GLN A 63 -38.86 -16.38 -19.13
C GLN A 63 -38.68 -15.62 -20.44
N CYS A 64 -39.40 -14.55 -20.63
CA CYS A 64 -39.25 -13.67 -21.81
C CYS A 64 -37.83 -13.07 -21.89
N GLU A 65 -37.31 -12.59 -20.79
CA GLU A 65 -35.92 -12.10 -20.68
C GLU A 65 -34.91 -13.22 -21.00
N SER A 66 -35.12 -14.43 -20.46
CA SER A 66 -34.25 -15.56 -20.72
C SER A 66 -34.18 -15.96 -22.19
N ILE A 67 -35.32 -15.87 -22.91
CA ILE A 67 -35.35 -16.11 -24.35
C ILE A 67 -34.55 -15.06 -25.12
N LEU A 68 -34.64 -13.78 -24.71
CA LEU A 68 -33.88 -12.70 -25.31
C LEU A 68 -32.36 -12.93 -25.06
N HIS A 69 -31.98 -13.24 -23.83
CA HIS A 69 -30.60 -13.51 -23.47
C HIS A 69 -30.01 -14.74 -24.19
N LEU A 70 -30.80 -15.81 -24.32
CA LEU A 70 -30.38 -17.05 -24.99
C LEU A 70 -30.13 -16.83 -26.47
N TYR A 71 -30.98 -16.04 -27.14
CA TYR A 71 -30.81 -15.74 -28.57
C TYR A 71 -29.54 -14.96 -28.86
N PHE A 72 -29.20 -14.01 -28.01
CA PHE A 72 -28.00 -13.17 -28.14
C PHE A 72 -26.78 -13.69 -27.32
N ASP A 73 -26.84 -14.91 -26.77
CA ASP A 73 -25.81 -15.43 -25.84
C ASP A 73 -24.40 -15.41 -26.45
N GLN A 74 -24.24 -15.69 -27.74
CA GLN A 74 -22.96 -15.60 -28.43
C GLN A 74 -22.33 -14.18 -28.42
N PHE A 75 -23.12 -13.15 -28.23
CA PHE A 75 -22.69 -11.74 -28.16
C PHE A 75 -22.57 -11.24 -26.71
N ARG A 76 -22.87 -12.08 -25.75
CA ARG A 76 -22.85 -11.76 -24.33
C ARG A 76 -21.46 -11.48 -23.85
N GLN A 77 -21.31 -10.42 -23.08
CA GLN A 77 -20.02 -10.00 -22.56
C GLN A 77 -19.73 -10.67 -21.22
N LYS A 78 -18.47 -11.09 -21.03
CA LYS A 78 -17.98 -11.61 -19.77
C LYS A 78 -17.26 -10.52 -18.99
N ARG A 79 -17.40 -10.61 -17.66
CA ARG A 79 -16.60 -9.82 -16.73
C ARG A 79 -15.84 -10.78 -15.81
N GLY A 80 -14.57 -11.00 -16.12
CA GLY A 80 -13.80 -12.09 -15.50
C GLY A 80 -14.42 -13.44 -15.90
N ASN A 81 -14.73 -14.29 -14.91
CA ASN A 81 -15.37 -15.57 -15.13
C ASN A 81 -16.92 -15.53 -15.18
N ASN A 82 -17.53 -14.39 -14.92
CA ASN A 82 -18.97 -14.25 -14.83
C ASN A 82 -19.57 -13.64 -16.09
N TRP A 83 -20.68 -14.21 -16.55
CA TRP A 83 -21.50 -13.62 -17.60
C TRP A 83 -22.25 -12.40 -17.08
N THR A 84 -22.30 -11.33 -17.92
CA THR A 84 -23.05 -10.10 -17.62
C THR A 84 -24.37 -10.10 -18.38
N GLU A 85 -25.21 -9.09 -18.16
CA GLU A 85 -26.40 -8.80 -18.96
C GLU A 85 -26.12 -7.80 -20.12
N TRP A 86 -24.82 -7.58 -20.41
CA TRP A 86 -24.37 -6.75 -21.52
C TRP A 86 -24.08 -7.61 -22.74
N PHE A 87 -24.53 -7.12 -23.91
CA PHE A 87 -24.42 -7.79 -25.19
C PHE A 87 -23.78 -6.84 -26.21
N LYS A 88 -22.82 -7.34 -26.97
CA LYS A 88 -22.23 -6.59 -28.09
C LYS A 88 -23.04 -6.85 -29.35
N VAL A 89 -24.14 -6.13 -29.51
CA VAL A 89 -25.14 -6.32 -30.55
C VAL A 89 -25.72 -4.96 -31.00
N ARG A 90 -26.09 -4.82 -32.28
CA ARG A 90 -26.73 -3.61 -32.76
C ARG A 90 -28.18 -3.54 -32.30
N LEU A 91 -28.68 -2.33 -32.06
CA LEU A 91 -30.04 -2.10 -31.59
C LEU A 91 -31.07 -2.63 -32.60
N GLU A 92 -30.80 -2.44 -33.89
CA GLU A 92 -31.71 -2.88 -34.97
C GLU A 92 -31.90 -4.40 -34.99
N ASP A 93 -30.83 -5.16 -34.66
CA ASP A 93 -30.90 -6.62 -34.61
C ASP A 93 -31.78 -7.08 -33.44
N VAL A 94 -31.66 -6.38 -32.28
CA VAL A 94 -32.51 -6.64 -31.11
C VAL A 94 -33.96 -6.28 -31.38
N GLN A 95 -34.21 -5.12 -31.96
CA GLN A 95 -35.57 -4.67 -32.36
C GLN A 95 -36.22 -5.64 -33.32
N THR A 96 -35.48 -6.12 -34.30
CA THR A 96 -35.98 -7.08 -35.32
C THR A 96 -36.35 -8.39 -34.63
N PHE A 97 -35.49 -8.91 -33.76
CA PHE A 97 -35.74 -10.16 -33.04
C PHE A 97 -36.94 -10.03 -32.09
N VAL A 98 -37.01 -8.98 -31.26
CA VAL A 98 -38.09 -8.79 -30.27
C VAL A 98 -39.45 -8.75 -30.96
N LYS A 99 -39.57 -8.13 -32.13
CA LYS A 99 -40.83 -8.08 -32.92
C LYS A 99 -41.31 -9.45 -33.43
N THR A 100 -40.38 -10.44 -33.49
CA THR A 100 -40.77 -11.83 -33.88
C THR A 100 -41.28 -12.66 -32.72
N LEU A 101 -41.13 -12.19 -31.47
CA LEU A 101 -41.50 -12.97 -30.30
C LEU A 101 -43.02 -13.05 -30.13
N PRO A 102 -43.56 -14.23 -29.79
CA PRO A 102 -45.01 -14.46 -29.70
C PRO A 102 -45.69 -13.69 -28.55
N PHE A 103 -44.91 -13.19 -27.61
CA PHE A 103 -45.35 -12.37 -26.48
C PHE A 103 -45.14 -10.87 -26.69
N PHE A 104 -44.58 -10.45 -27.80
CA PHE A 104 -44.46 -9.03 -28.16
C PHE A 104 -45.82 -8.41 -28.38
N ILE A 105 -46.08 -7.22 -27.82
CA ILE A 105 -47.31 -6.47 -28.00
C ILE A 105 -47.03 -5.29 -28.93
N LYS A 106 -46.18 -4.36 -28.51
CA LYS A 106 -45.82 -3.16 -29.28
C LYS A 106 -44.48 -2.57 -28.76
N SER A 107 -43.83 -1.77 -29.60
CA SER A 107 -42.77 -0.87 -29.18
C SER A 107 -43.39 0.34 -28.48
N VAL A 108 -42.74 0.80 -27.44
CA VAL A 108 -43.07 2.07 -26.76
C VAL A 108 -42.59 3.21 -27.66
N SER A 109 -43.38 4.29 -27.77
CA SER A 109 -42.99 5.42 -28.62
C SER A 109 -41.75 6.14 -28.07
N VAL A 110 -41.00 6.80 -28.95
CA VAL A 110 -39.83 7.59 -28.55
C VAL A 110 -40.21 8.69 -27.56
N ASP A 111 -41.39 9.32 -27.76
CA ASP A 111 -41.89 10.36 -26.86
C ASP A 111 -42.20 9.81 -25.46
N ASP A 112 -42.83 8.62 -25.37
CA ASP A 112 -43.10 7.97 -24.11
C ASP A 112 -41.81 7.53 -23.41
N ILE A 113 -40.80 7.08 -24.15
CA ILE A 113 -39.47 6.75 -23.61
C ILE A 113 -38.80 8.02 -23.06
N HIS A 114 -38.87 9.15 -23.76
CA HIS A 114 -38.38 10.43 -23.30
C HIS A 114 -39.13 10.91 -22.05
N GLU A 115 -40.44 10.70 -21.97
CA GLU A 115 -41.22 11.05 -20.79
C GLU A 115 -40.85 10.16 -19.59
N ILE A 116 -40.61 8.85 -19.79
CA ILE A 116 -40.12 7.95 -18.78
C ILE A 116 -38.74 8.40 -18.27
N HIS A 117 -37.85 8.80 -19.18
CA HIS A 117 -36.53 9.30 -18.83
C HIS A 117 -36.61 10.59 -18.02
N LYS A 118 -37.44 11.54 -18.45
CA LYS A 118 -37.71 12.79 -17.74
C LYS A 118 -38.26 12.53 -16.33
N LYS A 119 -39.27 11.66 -16.20
CA LYS A 119 -39.82 11.28 -14.89
C LYS A 119 -38.84 10.51 -14.01
N ALA A 120 -37.89 9.79 -14.60
CA ALA A 120 -36.83 9.14 -13.87
C ALA A 120 -35.84 10.17 -13.26
N LEU A 121 -35.57 11.25 -13.98
CA LEU A 121 -34.77 12.38 -13.49
C LEU A 121 -35.54 13.25 -12.49
N ASP A 122 -36.83 13.61 -12.78
CA ASP A 122 -37.63 14.51 -11.93
C ASP A 122 -37.91 13.94 -10.52
N LYS A 123 -37.95 12.62 -10.33
CA LYS A 123 -38.13 12.00 -9.02
C LYS A 123 -36.86 12.06 -8.13
N GLU A 124 -35.72 12.38 -8.70
CA GLU A 124 -34.48 12.56 -7.94
C GLU A 124 -34.48 13.86 -7.13
N ASP A 125 -35.16 14.90 -7.60
CA ASP A 125 -35.14 16.22 -6.95
C ASP A 125 -35.92 16.30 -5.62
N SER A 126 -36.66 15.26 -5.24
CA SER A 126 -37.51 15.35 -4.07
C SER A 126 -36.97 14.68 -2.78
N HIS A 127 -35.91 13.87 -2.80
CA HIS A 127 -35.47 13.15 -1.59
C HIS A 127 -33.99 12.74 -1.47
N LYS A 128 -33.04 13.31 -2.24
CA LYS A 128 -31.60 13.20 -1.91
C LYS A 128 -30.87 14.47 -2.33
N GLU A 129 -30.06 15.02 -1.42
CA GLU A 129 -28.98 15.93 -1.81
C GLU A 129 -28.22 15.31 -2.97
N LEU A 130 -28.17 16.00 -4.10
CA LEU A 130 -27.41 15.56 -5.28
C LEU A 130 -25.98 15.29 -4.86
N LYS A 131 -25.58 14.02 -4.82
CA LYS A 131 -24.20 13.65 -4.57
C LYS A 131 -23.31 14.42 -5.55
N LYS A 132 -22.29 15.07 -5.04
CA LYS A 132 -21.32 15.78 -5.89
C LYS A 132 -20.77 14.83 -6.96
N PRO A 133 -20.49 15.31 -8.19
CA PRO A 133 -19.94 14.46 -9.26
C PRO A 133 -18.69 13.66 -8.84
N SER A 134 -17.90 14.20 -7.90
CA SER A 134 -16.74 13.51 -7.30
C SER A 134 -17.14 12.32 -6.42
N GLU A 135 -18.26 12.38 -5.71
CA GLU A 135 -18.77 11.29 -4.87
C GLU A 135 -19.33 10.15 -5.73
N GLN A 136 -20.00 10.48 -6.83
CA GLN A 136 -20.49 9.49 -7.81
C GLN A 136 -19.32 8.75 -8.47
N LEU A 137 -18.27 9.48 -8.85
CA LEU A 137 -17.05 8.89 -9.39
C LEU A 137 -16.37 7.97 -8.36
N ARG A 138 -16.36 8.37 -7.10
CA ARG A 138 -15.79 7.57 -5.98
C ARG A 138 -16.53 6.25 -5.82
N GLU A 139 -17.86 6.28 -5.78
CA GLU A 139 -18.69 5.06 -5.68
C GLU A 139 -18.50 4.14 -6.87
N LEU A 140 -18.52 4.70 -8.09
CA LEU A 140 -18.24 3.95 -9.31
C LEU A 140 -16.84 3.31 -9.26
N PHE A 141 -15.84 4.06 -8.85
CA PHE A 141 -14.47 3.58 -8.76
C PHE A 141 -14.35 2.38 -7.81
N PHE A 142 -14.76 2.56 -6.56
CA PHE A 142 -14.64 1.49 -5.57
C PHE A 142 -15.53 0.28 -5.89
N GLY A 143 -16.74 0.51 -6.40
CA GLY A 143 -17.60 -0.58 -6.86
C GLY A 143 -16.97 -1.39 -8.01
N THR A 144 -16.21 -0.75 -8.89
CA THR A 144 -15.53 -1.38 -10.02
C THR A 144 -14.26 -2.11 -9.62
N PHE A 145 -13.37 -1.44 -8.87
CA PHE A 145 -12.05 -1.99 -8.53
C PHE A 145 -12.04 -2.88 -7.29
N LEU A 146 -13.03 -2.75 -6.41
CA LEU A 146 -13.19 -3.53 -5.17
C LEU A 146 -14.59 -4.15 -5.08
N PRO A 147 -15.04 -4.94 -6.07
CA PRO A 147 -16.38 -5.50 -6.06
C PRO A 147 -16.58 -6.35 -4.79
N ASN A 148 -17.67 -6.07 -4.07
CA ASN A 148 -18.05 -6.74 -2.82
C ASN A 148 -17.05 -6.56 -1.65
N LYS A 149 -16.23 -5.51 -1.67
CA LYS A 149 -15.30 -5.16 -0.60
C LYS A 149 -15.45 -3.69 -0.21
N THR A 150 -15.44 -3.42 1.07
CA THR A 150 -15.34 -2.05 1.58
C THR A 150 -13.94 -1.50 1.31
N PRO A 151 -13.80 -0.27 0.79
CA PRO A 151 -12.50 0.38 0.69
C PRO A 151 -11.81 0.46 2.04
N ARG A 152 -10.52 0.16 2.08
CA ARG A 152 -9.72 0.41 3.27
C ARG A 152 -9.65 1.90 3.55
N ARG A 153 -9.55 2.27 4.83
CA ARG A 153 -9.45 3.67 5.27
C ARG A 153 -8.41 4.46 4.46
N ILE A 154 -7.20 3.93 4.29
CA ILE A 154 -6.12 4.57 3.52
C ILE A 154 -6.47 4.80 2.05
N GLN A 155 -7.29 3.95 1.42
CA GLN A 155 -7.72 4.12 0.04
C GLN A 155 -8.71 5.29 -0.08
N SER A 156 -9.58 5.42 0.90
CA SER A 156 -10.51 6.55 1.01
C SER A 156 -9.77 7.86 1.30
N GLU A 157 -8.84 7.87 2.23
CA GLU A 157 -8.01 9.02 2.57
C GLU A 157 -7.12 9.47 1.41
N LEU A 158 -6.52 8.51 0.67
CA LEU A 158 -5.76 8.83 -0.54
C LEU A 158 -6.64 9.47 -1.60
N TRP A 159 -7.86 8.95 -1.80
CA TRP A 159 -8.82 9.53 -2.73
C TRP A 159 -9.10 11.00 -2.39
N ASP A 160 -9.48 11.27 -1.15
CA ASP A 160 -9.83 12.62 -0.70
C ASP A 160 -8.63 13.57 -0.76
N THR A 161 -7.46 13.11 -0.34
CA THR A 161 -6.23 13.91 -0.37
C THR A 161 -5.83 14.27 -1.79
N TYR A 162 -5.88 13.30 -2.72
CA TYR A 162 -5.45 13.55 -4.08
C TYR A 162 -6.47 14.34 -4.89
N ASP A 163 -7.76 14.15 -4.67
CA ASP A 163 -8.83 14.97 -5.27
C ASP A 163 -8.72 16.45 -4.86
N ASN A 164 -8.42 16.72 -3.60
CA ASN A 164 -8.14 18.07 -3.10
C ASN A 164 -6.89 18.68 -3.77
N ILE A 165 -5.82 17.92 -3.96
CA ILE A 165 -4.61 18.39 -4.66
C ILE A 165 -4.92 18.72 -6.12
N LEU A 166 -5.63 17.85 -6.83
CA LEU A 166 -6.01 18.07 -8.23
C LEU A 166 -6.93 19.27 -8.39
N SER A 167 -7.75 19.56 -7.38
CA SER A 167 -8.65 20.72 -7.37
C SER A 167 -7.92 22.04 -7.13
N SER A 168 -6.82 22.02 -6.37
CA SER A 168 -6.09 23.22 -5.92
C SER A 168 -4.80 23.49 -6.70
N LYS A 169 -4.23 22.49 -7.39
CA LYS A 169 -2.93 22.60 -8.06
C LYS A 169 -3.02 22.22 -9.54
N GLU A 170 -2.29 22.96 -10.36
CA GLU A 170 -2.12 22.65 -11.79
C GLU A 170 -0.96 21.68 -12.04
N GLN A 171 -0.04 21.56 -11.10
CA GLN A 171 1.10 20.66 -11.15
C GLN A 171 1.33 20.04 -9.77
N TYR A 172 1.67 18.76 -9.73
CA TYR A 172 1.99 18.08 -8.49
C TYR A 172 2.93 16.91 -8.71
N LYS A 173 3.83 16.73 -7.75
CA LYS A 173 4.74 15.57 -7.67
C LYS A 173 4.64 14.96 -6.28
N GLY A 174 4.44 13.65 -6.19
CA GLY A 174 4.33 13.01 -4.88
C GLY A 174 4.32 11.49 -4.93
N ILE A 175 4.66 10.89 -3.79
CA ILE A 175 4.82 9.45 -3.62
C ILE A 175 3.79 8.93 -2.61
N VAL A 176 3.11 7.84 -2.96
CA VAL A 176 2.32 7.05 -2.02
C VAL A 176 3.23 6.00 -1.40
N GLN A 177 3.50 6.15 -0.11
CA GLN A 177 4.35 5.24 0.65
C GLN A 177 3.48 4.27 1.45
N TRP A 178 3.18 3.11 0.88
CA TRP A 178 2.38 2.08 1.52
C TRP A 178 3.14 0.77 1.64
N ALA A 179 2.97 0.08 2.76
CA ALA A 179 3.51 -1.25 2.99
C ALA A 179 3.06 -2.25 1.90
N THR A 180 3.83 -3.31 1.69
CA THR A 180 3.46 -4.38 0.76
C THR A 180 2.20 -5.10 1.26
N GLY A 181 1.28 -5.43 0.34
CA GLY A 181 0.00 -6.10 0.71
C GLY A 181 -1.14 -5.17 1.09
N THR A 182 -0.92 -3.85 1.22
CA THR A 182 -1.96 -2.87 1.60
C THR A 182 -2.88 -2.42 0.47
N GLY A 183 -2.61 -2.86 -0.76
CA GLY A 183 -3.44 -2.52 -1.92
C GLY A 183 -2.88 -1.39 -2.79
N LYS A 184 -1.56 -1.29 -2.93
CA LYS A 184 -0.88 -0.32 -3.82
C LYS A 184 -1.44 -0.29 -5.24
N SER A 185 -1.83 -1.45 -5.80
CA SER A 185 -2.44 -1.51 -7.14
C SER A 185 -3.72 -0.68 -7.25
N VAL A 186 -4.54 -0.64 -6.20
CA VAL A 186 -5.74 0.21 -6.14
C VAL A 186 -5.34 1.68 -6.02
N ALA A 187 -4.30 2.00 -5.25
CA ALA A 187 -3.76 3.36 -5.18
C ALA A 187 -3.32 3.89 -6.55
N VAL A 188 -2.62 3.06 -7.34
CA VAL A 188 -2.25 3.40 -8.72
C VAL A 188 -3.47 3.77 -9.55
N MET A 189 -4.55 2.97 -9.47
CA MET A 189 -5.78 3.24 -10.20
C MET A 189 -6.49 4.51 -9.72
N ILE A 190 -6.49 4.80 -8.40
CA ILE A 190 -7.00 6.05 -7.82
C ILE A 190 -6.31 7.25 -8.49
N LEU A 191 -4.98 7.24 -8.52
CA LEU A 191 -4.19 8.34 -9.06
C LEU A 191 -4.45 8.55 -10.58
N ILE A 192 -4.56 7.45 -11.33
CA ILE A 192 -4.84 7.48 -12.77
C ILE A 192 -6.24 8.02 -13.04
N VAL A 193 -7.27 7.46 -12.40
CA VAL A 193 -8.67 7.80 -12.68
C VAL A 193 -9.01 9.22 -12.23
N LEU A 194 -8.52 9.66 -11.06
CA LEU A 194 -8.73 11.04 -10.60
C LEU A 194 -8.04 12.06 -11.51
N THR A 195 -6.80 11.80 -11.93
CA THR A 195 -6.10 12.70 -12.85
C THR A 195 -6.83 12.77 -14.20
N TYR A 196 -7.24 11.62 -14.74
CA TYR A 196 -8.05 11.58 -15.95
C TYR A 196 -9.35 12.40 -15.80
N TYR A 197 -10.07 12.22 -14.70
CA TYR A 197 -11.33 12.93 -14.45
C TYR A 197 -11.12 14.45 -14.39
N ARG A 198 -10.02 14.91 -13.79
CA ARG A 198 -9.64 16.32 -13.77
C ARG A 198 -9.44 16.88 -15.17
N TYR A 199 -8.75 16.16 -16.06
CA TYR A 199 -8.55 16.57 -17.46
C TYR A 199 -9.88 16.60 -18.23
N ARG A 200 -10.71 15.58 -18.02
CA ARG A 200 -12.06 15.53 -18.62
C ARG A 200 -12.94 16.71 -18.20
N GLN A 201 -12.92 17.09 -16.92
CA GLN A 201 -13.67 18.27 -16.43
C GLN A 201 -13.24 19.57 -17.11
N LYS A 202 -11.96 19.67 -17.48
CA LYS A 202 -11.42 20.82 -18.22
C LYS A 202 -11.64 20.75 -19.74
N GLY A 203 -12.28 19.71 -20.25
CA GLY A 203 -12.42 19.45 -21.68
C GLY A 203 -11.09 19.11 -22.36
N GLN A 204 -10.12 18.63 -21.62
CA GLN A 204 -8.76 18.30 -22.09
C GLN A 204 -8.59 16.80 -22.26
N ILE A 205 -7.74 16.42 -23.21
CA ILE A 205 -7.39 15.01 -23.44
C ILE A 205 -6.38 14.55 -22.40
N TYR A 206 -6.66 13.42 -21.75
CA TYR A 206 -5.75 12.78 -20.82
C TYR A 206 -4.78 11.84 -21.56
N ARG A 207 -3.49 11.98 -21.26
CA ARG A 207 -2.42 11.10 -21.77
C ARG A 207 -1.53 10.69 -20.61
N GLY A 208 -1.80 9.53 -20.04
CA GLY A 208 -1.06 8.98 -18.92
C GLY A 208 -0.01 7.95 -19.35
N ILE A 209 1.04 7.81 -18.55
CA ILE A 209 2.02 6.73 -18.67
C ILE A 209 2.12 6.04 -17.32
N LEU A 210 1.94 4.73 -17.32
CA LEU A 210 2.25 3.86 -16.18
C LEU A 210 3.59 3.18 -16.43
N VAL A 211 4.56 3.51 -15.57
CA VAL A 211 5.93 3.00 -15.69
C VAL A 211 6.20 1.97 -14.63
N SER A 212 6.77 0.86 -15.02
CA SER A 212 7.27 -0.17 -14.11
C SER A 212 8.65 -0.66 -14.51
N ASN A 213 9.34 -1.30 -13.58
CA ASN A 213 10.65 -1.85 -13.79
C ASN A 213 10.64 -3.16 -14.63
N LYS A 214 9.57 -3.94 -14.53
CA LYS A 214 9.42 -5.25 -15.17
C LYS A 214 8.08 -5.39 -15.88
N ASN A 215 8.07 -6.17 -16.97
CA ASN A 215 6.85 -6.48 -17.71
C ASN A 215 5.84 -7.28 -16.87
N ASP A 216 6.31 -8.21 -16.05
CA ASP A 216 5.47 -9.10 -15.21
C ASP A 216 4.54 -8.32 -14.26
N ILE A 217 4.91 -7.08 -13.90
CA ILE A 217 4.07 -6.19 -13.06
C ILE A 217 2.81 -5.79 -13.85
N PHE A 218 2.92 -5.52 -15.14
CA PHE A 218 1.76 -5.18 -15.96
C PHE A 218 0.81 -6.37 -16.13
N ASP A 219 1.33 -7.60 -16.12
CA ASP A 219 0.49 -8.80 -16.15
C ASP A 219 -0.25 -8.98 -14.83
N THR A 220 0.38 -8.66 -13.71
CA THR A 220 -0.27 -8.62 -12.40
C THR A 220 -1.34 -7.51 -12.31
N LEU A 221 -1.09 -6.37 -12.95
CA LEU A 221 -2.03 -5.25 -13.00
C LEU A 221 -3.10 -5.41 -14.10
N SER A 222 -3.00 -6.39 -15.00
CA SER A 222 -3.88 -6.55 -16.16
C SER A 222 -5.35 -6.52 -15.77
N ARG A 223 -5.75 -7.22 -14.71
CA ARG A 223 -7.11 -7.24 -14.18
C ARG A 223 -7.66 -5.85 -13.82
N TYR A 224 -6.81 -4.90 -13.43
CA TYR A 224 -7.18 -3.52 -13.14
C TYR A 224 -7.14 -2.66 -14.41
N LEU A 225 -6.13 -2.87 -15.27
CA LEU A 225 -6.00 -2.15 -16.52
C LEU A 225 -7.17 -2.43 -17.48
N GLU A 226 -7.70 -3.64 -17.48
CA GLU A 226 -8.87 -4.06 -18.26
C GLU A 226 -10.17 -3.36 -17.82
N LEU A 227 -10.20 -2.76 -16.61
CA LEU A 227 -11.36 -2.02 -16.11
C LEU A 227 -11.31 -0.52 -16.47
N LEU A 228 -10.16 0.02 -16.84
CA LEU A 228 -10.01 1.44 -17.17
C LEU A 228 -10.85 1.92 -18.36
N PRO A 229 -11.10 1.11 -19.41
CA PRO A 229 -12.03 1.49 -20.47
C PRO A 229 -13.46 1.81 -19.99
N LEU A 230 -13.90 1.25 -18.86
CA LEU A 230 -15.21 1.59 -18.26
C LEU A 230 -15.27 3.05 -17.79
N PHE A 231 -14.12 3.67 -17.53
CA PHE A 231 -13.99 5.09 -17.19
C PHE A 231 -13.72 5.98 -18.40
N GLY A 232 -13.56 5.40 -19.61
CA GLY A 232 -13.23 6.13 -20.82
C GLY A 232 -11.73 6.31 -21.06
N ILE A 233 -10.89 5.48 -20.45
CA ILE A 233 -9.43 5.48 -20.63
C ILE A 233 -9.03 4.26 -21.45
N LYS A 234 -8.54 4.47 -22.66
CA LYS A 234 -7.99 3.40 -23.51
C LYS A 234 -6.60 3.00 -23.03
N VAL A 235 -6.38 1.71 -22.79
CA VAL A 235 -5.06 1.20 -22.39
C VAL A 235 -4.28 0.76 -23.61
N ILE A 236 -3.05 1.25 -23.75
CA ILE A 236 -2.12 0.91 -24.83
C ILE A 236 -0.89 0.23 -24.22
N ARG A 237 -0.65 -1.04 -24.56
CA ARG A 237 0.48 -1.82 -24.05
C ARG A 237 1.76 -1.48 -24.83
N GLY A 238 2.64 -0.68 -24.20
CA GLY A 238 3.96 -0.31 -24.70
C GLY A 238 5.12 -1.04 -24.02
N ASP A 239 4.80 -1.98 -23.16
CA ASP A 239 5.73 -2.92 -22.53
C ASP A 239 6.33 -3.93 -23.56
N HIS A 240 7.31 -4.71 -23.15
CA HIS A 240 8.06 -5.64 -24.03
C HIS A 240 8.76 -4.97 -25.21
N GLY A 241 9.27 -3.73 -25.03
CA GLY A 241 10.00 -2.98 -26.06
C GLY A 241 9.13 -2.42 -27.20
N LYS A 242 7.82 -2.49 -27.09
CA LYS A 242 6.88 -2.08 -28.15
C LYS A 242 6.68 -0.57 -28.25
N LEU A 243 7.07 0.22 -27.25
CA LEU A 243 6.76 1.66 -27.16
C LEU A 243 7.18 2.43 -28.44
N ALA A 244 8.39 2.16 -28.97
CA ALA A 244 8.90 2.82 -30.16
C ALA A 244 8.11 2.50 -31.44
N SER A 245 7.42 1.36 -31.50
CA SER A 245 6.61 0.94 -32.67
C SER A 245 5.13 1.33 -32.58
N LEU A 246 4.66 1.86 -31.43
CA LEU A 246 3.25 2.18 -31.23
C LEU A 246 2.80 3.42 -32.00
N THR A 247 1.56 3.36 -32.49
CA THR A 247 0.80 4.53 -32.92
C THR A 247 -0.09 4.99 -31.78
N ILE A 248 0.18 6.15 -31.22
CA ILE A 248 -0.58 6.71 -30.11
C ILE A 248 -1.62 7.69 -30.64
N PRO A 249 -2.92 7.44 -30.44
CA PRO A 249 -3.98 8.35 -30.90
C PRO A 249 -3.81 9.74 -30.29
N THR A 250 -4.08 10.78 -31.09
CA THR A 250 -3.97 12.18 -30.63
C THR A 250 -5.24 12.68 -29.96
N ASN A 251 -6.40 12.11 -30.30
CA ASN A 251 -7.71 12.60 -29.91
C ASN A 251 -8.45 11.67 -28.92
N GLU A 252 -7.74 10.72 -28.33
CA GLU A 252 -8.31 9.78 -27.35
C GLU A 252 -7.63 9.92 -25.99
N ASN A 253 -8.40 9.64 -24.94
CA ASN A 253 -7.85 9.52 -23.59
C ASN A 253 -7.14 8.16 -23.45
N VAL A 254 -5.84 8.19 -23.20
CA VAL A 254 -5.03 6.99 -23.20
C VAL A 254 -4.18 6.85 -21.94
N LEU A 255 -4.01 5.61 -21.49
CA LEU A 255 -2.96 5.21 -20.56
C LEU A 255 -2.01 4.27 -21.29
N ILE A 256 -0.74 4.62 -21.34
CA ILE A 256 0.32 3.83 -21.98
C ILE A 256 1.08 3.10 -20.87
N THR A 257 1.24 1.78 -20.99
CA THR A 257 2.16 1.02 -20.12
C THR A 257 3.56 1.03 -20.73
N SER A 258 4.57 1.24 -19.91
CA SER A 258 5.96 1.21 -20.40
C SER A 258 6.92 0.74 -19.32
N THR A 259 7.94 0.01 -19.71
CA THR A 259 9.05 -0.24 -18.81
C THR A 259 9.96 1.00 -18.74
N HIS A 260 10.66 1.11 -17.62
CA HIS A 260 11.65 2.14 -17.40
C HIS A 260 12.68 2.24 -18.56
N GLN A 261 13.22 1.09 -18.98
CA GLN A 261 14.16 1.01 -20.09
C GLN A 261 13.57 1.50 -21.42
N SER A 262 12.30 1.21 -21.70
CA SER A 262 11.63 1.64 -22.93
C SER A 262 11.43 3.16 -23.01
N LEU A 263 11.31 3.84 -21.86
CA LEU A 263 11.18 5.30 -21.80
C LEU A 263 12.48 6.06 -22.03
N THR A 264 13.64 5.42 -21.82
CA THR A 264 14.95 6.08 -21.97
C THR A 264 15.33 6.32 -23.43
N GLY A 265 14.74 5.60 -24.39
CA GLY A 265 15.00 5.75 -25.81
C GLY A 265 14.46 7.07 -26.37
N GLU A 266 15.30 7.84 -27.09
CA GLU A 266 14.88 9.12 -27.72
C GLU A 266 13.69 8.93 -28.68
N GLU A 267 13.69 7.87 -29.48
CA GLU A 267 12.59 7.55 -30.40
C GLU A 267 11.25 7.32 -29.66
N SER A 268 11.30 6.63 -28.54
CA SER A 268 10.14 6.37 -27.71
C SER A 268 9.59 7.67 -27.15
N TRP A 269 10.46 8.55 -26.63
CA TRP A 269 10.05 9.80 -26.01
C TRP A 269 9.50 10.80 -27.04
N ASN A 270 10.06 10.88 -28.23
CA ASN A 270 9.60 11.80 -29.26
C ASN A 270 8.15 11.52 -29.71
N LYS A 271 7.64 10.31 -29.50
CA LYS A 271 6.23 9.94 -29.72
C LYS A 271 5.30 10.34 -28.58
N LEU A 272 5.85 10.59 -27.39
CA LEU A 272 5.10 10.90 -26.16
C LEU A 272 4.90 12.40 -26.05
N GLN A 273 3.96 12.96 -26.81
CA GLN A 273 3.65 14.40 -26.76
C GLN A 273 2.47 14.67 -25.82
N ASN A 274 2.48 15.83 -25.17
CA ASN A 274 1.39 16.33 -24.31
C ASN A 274 1.01 15.34 -23.19
N ILE A 275 2.01 14.79 -22.51
CA ILE A 275 1.77 13.88 -21.40
C ILE A 275 1.22 14.64 -20.20
N SER A 276 0.07 14.20 -19.72
CA SER A 276 -0.66 14.77 -18.58
C SER A 276 -0.17 14.24 -17.24
N HIS A 277 0.17 12.95 -17.20
CA HIS A 277 0.45 12.23 -15.98
C HIS A 277 1.46 11.11 -16.24
N ILE A 278 2.44 10.98 -15.37
CA ILE A 278 3.32 9.82 -15.30
C ILE A 278 3.23 9.23 -13.90
N HIS A 279 2.96 7.95 -13.83
CA HIS A 279 3.00 7.20 -12.58
C HIS A 279 4.13 6.16 -12.62
N TYR A 280 5.02 6.20 -11.60
CA TYR A 280 6.07 5.21 -11.39
C TYR A 280 5.67 4.20 -10.32
N ASP A 281 5.49 2.96 -10.70
CA ASP A 281 5.37 1.88 -9.73
C ASP A 281 6.77 1.45 -9.24
N GLU A 282 6.91 1.31 -7.92
CA GLU A 282 8.17 1.05 -7.22
C GLU A 282 9.26 2.10 -7.52
N VAL A 283 9.00 3.34 -7.13
CA VAL A 283 9.84 4.54 -7.37
C VAL A 283 11.33 4.35 -7.05
N HIS A 284 11.64 3.58 -6.01
CA HIS A 284 13.02 3.29 -5.60
C HIS A 284 13.85 2.57 -6.68
N ARG A 285 13.21 2.05 -7.75
CA ARG A 285 13.86 1.42 -8.90
C ARG A 285 14.26 2.39 -10.01
N ILE A 286 14.03 3.68 -9.86
CA ILE A 286 14.46 4.72 -10.79
C ILE A 286 15.98 4.94 -10.67
N THR A 287 16.81 3.97 -11.09
CA THR A 287 18.20 3.90 -10.62
C THR A 287 19.29 3.95 -11.70
N GLY A 288 18.95 3.84 -12.99
CA GLY A 288 19.96 3.85 -14.05
C GLY A 288 20.68 5.17 -14.22
N THR A 289 22.02 5.20 -14.26
CA THR A 289 22.85 6.41 -14.44
C THR A 289 22.57 7.14 -15.75
N GLN A 290 22.27 6.44 -16.83
CA GLN A 290 21.94 7.02 -18.14
C GLN A 290 20.53 7.64 -18.19
N PHE A 291 19.70 7.39 -17.18
CA PHE A 291 18.30 7.74 -17.16
C PHE A 291 18.03 9.21 -16.87
N LEU A 292 18.84 9.85 -16.04
CA LEU A 292 18.47 11.12 -15.44
C LEU A 292 18.77 12.36 -16.30
N ASP A 293 19.89 12.40 -16.98
CA ASP A 293 20.33 13.65 -17.64
C ASP A 293 19.42 14.07 -18.81
N GLY A 294 18.82 13.08 -19.51
CA GLY A 294 17.87 13.33 -20.59
C GLY A 294 16.42 13.39 -20.18
N LEU A 295 16.04 12.55 -19.19
CA LEU A 295 14.65 12.38 -18.78
C LEU A 295 14.21 13.37 -17.71
N GLU A 296 15.09 13.85 -16.85
CA GLU A 296 14.77 14.81 -15.77
C GLU A 296 14.12 16.08 -16.35
N LYS A 297 14.66 16.62 -17.42
CA LYS A 297 14.06 17.79 -18.12
C LYS A 297 12.68 17.47 -18.70
N LYS A 298 12.51 16.26 -19.20
CA LYS A 298 11.25 15.80 -19.80
C LYS A 298 10.19 15.50 -18.72
N LEU A 299 10.59 14.89 -17.61
CA LEU A 299 9.71 14.64 -16.46
C LEU A 299 9.33 15.92 -15.72
N SER A 300 10.20 16.93 -15.70
CA SER A 300 9.90 18.21 -15.07
C SER A 300 8.77 18.97 -15.79
N SER A 301 8.57 18.71 -17.08
CA SER A 301 7.50 19.33 -17.88
C SER A 301 6.13 18.64 -17.73
N VAL A 302 6.07 17.45 -17.11
CA VAL A 302 4.83 16.72 -16.91
C VAL A 302 4.07 17.30 -15.72
N PRO A 303 2.80 17.70 -15.89
CA PRO A 303 2.03 18.35 -14.82
C PRO A 303 1.89 17.48 -13.57
N PHE A 304 1.58 16.19 -13.73
CA PHE A 304 1.40 15.27 -12.61
C PHE A 304 2.39 14.12 -12.69
N LEU A 305 3.29 14.07 -11.70
CA LEU A 305 4.25 12.99 -11.51
C LEU A 305 3.96 12.31 -10.18
N THR A 306 3.48 11.09 -10.22
CA THR A 306 3.17 10.31 -9.03
C THR A 306 3.98 9.02 -8.97
N GLY A 307 4.13 8.48 -7.78
CA GLY A 307 4.81 7.21 -7.60
C GLY A 307 4.27 6.41 -6.43
N THR A 308 4.51 5.10 -6.47
CA THR A 308 4.24 4.18 -5.36
C THR A 308 5.53 3.51 -4.91
N SER A 309 5.69 3.32 -3.61
CA SER A 309 6.76 2.50 -3.02
C SER A 309 6.41 2.12 -1.59
N ALA A 310 6.87 0.96 -1.14
CA ALA A 310 6.85 0.62 0.29
C ALA A 310 7.97 1.37 1.04
N THR A 311 9.10 1.56 0.39
CA THR A 311 10.31 2.18 0.94
C THR A 311 10.93 3.12 -0.11
N PRO A 312 10.53 4.40 -0.14
CA PRO A 312 11.07 5.35 -1.11
C PRO A 312 12.53 5.75 -0.83
N LYS A 313 13.05 5.42 0.35
CA LYS A 313 14.46 5.61 0.71
C LYS A 313 15.29 4.42 0.23
N THR A 314 16.46 4.67 -0.33
CA THR A 314 17.43 3.65 -0.71
C THR A 314 18.71 3.82 0.11
N SER A 315 19.45 2.76 0.32
CA SER A 315 20.78 2.81 0.94
C SER A 315 21.86 3.41 0.02
N ASP A 316 21.58 3.50 -1.27
CA ASP A 316 22.46 4.11 -2.26
C ASP A 316 22.21 5.63 -2.30
N THR A 317 23.22 6.40 -1.92
CA THR A 317 23.17 7.86 -1.87
C THR A 317 22.85 8.49 -3.24
N VAL A 318 23.40 7.93 -4.33
CA VAL A 318 23.17 8.41 -5.69
C VAL A 318 21.72 8.18 -6.12
N GLN A 319 21.17 7.02 -5.80
CA GLN A 319 19.76 6.72 -6.09
C GLN A 319 18.82 7.60 -5.25
N HIS A 320 19.20 7.85 -4.00
CA HIS A 320 18.45 8.70 -3.10
C HIS A 320 18.36 10.14 -3.62
N GLU A 321 19.48 10.72 -4.03
CA GLU A 321 19.51 12.05 -4.67
C GLU A 321 18.60 12.13 -5.90
N LYS A 322 18.56 11.09 -6.72
CA LYS A 322 17.72 11.03 -7.92
C LYS A 322 16.24 11.10 -7.60
N ILE A 323 15.80 10.33 -6.61
CA ILE A 323 14.41 10.36 -6.16
C ILE A 323 14.08 11.75 -5.61
N HIS A 324 14.99 12.37 -4.85
CA HIS A 324 14.84 13.73 -4.33
C HIS A 324 14.74 14.79 -5.44
N ARG A 325 15.50 14.68 -6.52
CA ARG A 325 15.39 15.62 -7.66
C ARG A 325 14.01 15.53 -8.33
N LEU A 326 13.44 14.34 -8.43
CA LEU A 326 12.13 14.15 -9.06
C LEU A 326 10.96 14.54 -8.17
N PHE A 327 11.00 14.18 -6.89
CA PHE A 327 9.88 14.29 -5.96
C PHE A 327 10.08 15.29 -4.82
N GLY A 328 11.19 16.05 -4.86
CA GLY A 328 11.49 17.10 -3.87
C GLY A 328 12.39 16.65 -2.72
N ASN A 329 13.03 17.63 -2.06
CA ASN A 329 13.83 17.44 -0.86
C ASN A 329 13.34 18.41 0.22
N PRO A 330 12.66 17.95 1.29
CA PRO A 330 12.31 16.53 1.58
C PRO A 330 11.34 15.92 0.58
N LEU A 331 11.29 14.59 0.52
CA LEU A 331 10.40 13.88 -0.39
C LEU A 331 8.93 14.27 -0.16
N SER A 332 8.24 14.62 -1.23
CA SER A 332 6.81 14.87 -1.22
C SER A 332 6.04 13.55 -1.06
N ILE A 333 5.68 13.22 0.16
CA ILE A 333 4.85 12.05 0.45
C ILE A 333 3.38 12.46 0.40
N LEU A 334 2.67 11.93 -0.57
CA LEU A 334 1.24 12.17 -0.78
C LEU A 334 0.39 11.50 0.31
N HIS A 335 0.72 10.25 0.62
CA HIS A 335 0.04 9.48 1.65
C HIS A 335 0.97 8.39 2.18
N ARG A 336 0.94 8.14 3.49
CA ARG A 336 1.76 7.14 4.16
C ARG A 336 0.89 6.10 4.86
N CYS A 337 1.31 4.86 4.80
CA CYS A 337 0.82 3.77 5.62
C CYS A 337 1.98 2.81 5.89
N ASP A 338 2.37 2.68 7.13
CA ASP A 338 3.46 1.81 7.54
C ASP A 338 2.99 0.37 7.84
N VAL A 339 3.95 -0.49 8.14
CA VAL A 339 3.68 -1.91 8.41
C VAL A 339 2.91 -2.07 9.73
N ASP A 340 3.26 -1.33 10.77
CA ASP A 340 2.59 -1.42 12.07
C ASP A 340 1.11 -1.02 12.00
N GLU A 341 0.81 0.06 11.27
CA GLU A 341 -0.56 0.49 11.00
C GLU A 341 -1.32 -0.59 10.23
N SER A 342 -0.70 -1.14 9.19
CA SER A 342 -1.30 -2.17 8.36
C SER A 342 -1.61 -3.46 9.12
N ILE A 343 -0.81 -3.80 10.14
CA ILE A 343 -1.04 -4.94 11.03
C ILE A 343 -2.19 -4.63 12.00
N ARG A 344 -2.22 -3.43 12.61
CA ARG A 344 -3.28 -3.03 13.55
C ARG A 344 -4.66 -3.03 12.91
N GLU A 345 -4.72 -2.67 11.64
CA GLU A 345 -5.94 -2.63 10.84
C GLU A 345 -6.25 -3.98 10.17
N GLU A 346 -5.51 -5.03 10.49
CA GLU A 346 -5.67 -6.39 9.95
C GLU A 346 -5.66 -6.45 8.40
N TRP A 347 -4.89 -5.59 7.75
CA TRP A 347 -4.74 -5.60 6.30
C TRP A 347 -3.67 -6.53 5.81
N ILE A 348 -2.68 -6.79 6.67
CA ILE A 348 -1.58 -7.72 6.41
C ILE A 348 -1.34 -8.60 7.63
N ALA A 349 -0.75 -9.76 7.38
CA ALA A 349 -0.35 -10.69 8.41
C ALA A 349 0.78 -10.10 9.28
N THR A 350 0.85 -10.50 10.55
CA THR A 350 1.96 -10.14 11.43
C THR A 350 3.24 -10.81 10.93
N PRO A 351 4.33 -10.05 10.65
CA PRO A 351 5.60 -10.65 10.26
C PRO A 351 6.28 -11.34 11.44
N ARG A 352 6.95 -12.46 11.15
CA ARG A 352 7.83 -13.17 12.11
C ARG A 352 9.17 -13.41 11.45
N PHE A 353 10.24 -12.85 12.01
CA PHE A 353 11.57 -12.95 11.46
C PHE A 353 12.40 -13.99 12.22
N GLY A 354 12.79 -15.05 11.53
CA GLY A 354 13.83 -15.97 12.00
C GLY A 354 15.17 -15.54 11.43
N VAL A 355 16.19 -15.42 12.26
CA VAL A 355 17.54 -14.98 11.87
C VAL A 355 18.55 -16.07 12.18
N ASN A 356 19.28 -16.51 11.16
CA ASN A 356 20.35 -17.50 11.31
C ASN A 356 21.65 -16.96 10.72
N ILE A 357 22.65 -16.74 11.56
CA ILE A 357 23.97 -16.27 11.16
C ILE A 357 24.91 -17.47 11.14
N VAL A 358 25.60 -17.67 10.01
CA VAL A 358 26.52 -18.78 9.81
C VAL A 358 27.92 -18.24 9.53
N SER A 359 28.97 -18.86 10.13
CA SER A 359 30.34 -18.47 9.86
C SER A 359 30.69 -18.67 8.39
N ASN A 360 31.40 -17.72 7.79
CA ASN A 360 31.90 -17.83 6.43
C ASN A 360 32.95 -18.95 6.26
N SER A 361 33.55 -19.43 7.36
CA SER A 361 34.43 -20.59 7.37
C SER A 361 33.73 -21.91 7.06
N VAL A 362 32.39 -21.94 7.14
CA VAL A 362 31.58 -23.10 6.76
C VAL A 362 31.49 -23.20 5.24
N GLU A 363 31.82 -24.37 4.71
CA GLU A 363 31.72 -24.65 3.28
C GLU A 363 30.31 -24.34 2.73
N ARG A 364 30.23 -23.75 1.54
CA ARG A 364 28.97 -23.30 0.91
C ARG A 364 27.91 -24.39 0.86
N LEU A 365 28.30 -25.62 0.54
CA LEU A 365 27.38 -26.74 0.49
C LEU A 365 26.74 -27.02 1.85
N LYS A 366 27.52 -26.99 2.92
CA LYS A 366 27.02 -27.17 4.30
C LYS A 366 26.11 -26.01 4.74
N GLN A 367 26.34 -24.79 4.25
CA GLN A 367 25.42 -23.68 4.47
C GLN A 367 24.07 -23.94 3.81
N ILE A 368 24.05 -24.48 2.57
CA ILE A 368 22.80 -24.83 1.88
C ILE A 368 22.08 -25.98 2.60
N GLU A 369 22.79 -26.99 3.05
CA GLU A 369 22.22 -28.08 3.86
C GLU A 369 21.59 -27.54 5.16
N ALA A 370 22.30 -26.65 5.86
CA ALA A 370 21.77 -26.02 7.05
C ALA A 370 20.51 -25.18 6.75
N PHE A 371 20.47 -24.49 5.60
CA PHE A 371 19.33 -23.69 5.20
C PHE A 371 18.08 -24.55 4.95
N VAL A 372 18.22 -25.70 4.27
CA VAL A 372 17.12 -26.66 4.10
C VAL A 372 16.58 -27.14 5.45
N LYS A 373 17.48 -27.49 6.40
CA LYS A 373 17.10 -27.93 7.73
C LYS A 373 16.33 -26.87 8.50
N VAL A 374 16.85 -25.64 8.51
CA VAL A 374 16.20 -24.49 9.19
C VAL A 374 14.80 -24.24 8.63
N ILE A 375 14.61 -24.32 7.30
CA ILE A 375 13.29 -24.17 6.66
C ILE A 375 12.35 -25.29 7.14
N ASN A 376 12.80 -26.54 7.11
CA ASN A 376 11.99 -27.69 7.55
C ASN A 376 11.56 -27.55 9.00
N ASP A 377 12.50 -27.24 9.90
CA ASP A 377 12.25 -27.14 11.34
C ASP A 377 11.34 -25.97 11.69
N ALA A 378 11.52 -24.81 11.03
CA ALA A 378 10.67 -23.65 11.22
C ALA A 378 9.25 -23.92 10.75
N PHE A 379 9.09 -24.62 9.63
CA PHE A 379 7.79 -24.94 9.08
C PHE A 379 7.05 -26.01 9.88
N ALA A 380 7.76 -27.01 10.39
CA ALA A 380 7.22 -28.01 11.29
C ALA A 380 6.65 -27.39 12.57
N ARG A 381 7.33 -26.39 13.14
CA ARG A 381 6.85 -25.65 14.31
C ARG A 381 5.57 -24.85 14.05
N LYS A 382 5.37 -24.38 12.83
CA LYS A 382 4.17 -23.64 12.44
C LYS A 382 2.91 -24.52 12.43
N ASN A 383 3.07 -25.83 12.30
CA ASN A 383 2.00 -26.84 12.26
C ASN A 383 0.89 -26.54 11.25
N VAL A 384 1.25 -25.93 10.11
CA VAL A 384 0.36 -25.66 8.98
C VAL A 384 0.95 -26.22 7.71
N LYS A 385 0.09 -26.61 6.77
CA LYS A 385 0.52 -26.93 5.41
C LYS A 385 0.37 -25.70 4.52
N GLY A 386 1.35 -25.43 3.68
CA GLY A 386 1.30 -24.24 2.86
C GLY A 386 2.45 -24.10 1.88
N LYS A 387 2.62 -22.90 1.37
CA LYS A 387 3.62 -22.56 0.35
C LYS A 387 4.80 -21.82 0.96
N ILE A 388 5.99 -22.10 0.45
CA ILE A 388 7.24 -21.45 0.81
C ILE A 388 7.93 -21.00 -0.48
N ILE A 389 8.55 -19.81 -0.46
CA ILE A 389 9.51 -19.42 -1.49
C ILE A 389 10.89 -19.30 -0.83
N ALA A 390 11.84 -20.10 -1.29
CA ALA A 390 13.23 -20.06 -0.88
C ALA A 390 14.08 -19.32 -1.92
N TYR A 391 14.76 -18.26 -1.48
CA TYR A 391 15.62 -17.44 -2.32
C TYR A 391 17.08 -17.74 -2.03
N LEU A 392 17.84 -18.05 -3.10
CA LEU A 392 19.28 -18.27 -3.01
C LEU A 392 20.01 -17.26 -3.90
N PRO A 393 21.28 -16.92 -3.58
CA PRO A 393 22.03 -15.88 -4.29
C PRO A 393 22.36 -16.24 -5.73
N GLU A 394 22.66 -17.51 -6.01
CA GLU A 394 23.16 -17.97 -7.31
C GLU A 394 22.40 -19.17 -7.84
N ILE A 395 22.36 -19.30 -9.17
CA ILE A 395 21.70 -20.43 -9.86
C ILE A 395 22.31 -21.78 -9.45
N LYS A 396 23.63 -21.84 -9.22
CA LYS A 396 24.27 -23.07 -8.75
C LYS A 396 23.77 -23.48 -7.35
N ASP A 397 23.55 -22.50 -6.46
CA ASP A 397 23.04 -22.77 -5.13
C ASP A 397 21.61 -23.33 -5.17
N VAL A 398 20.78 -22.83 -6.08
CA VAL A 398 19.42 -23.37 -6.30
C VAL A 398 19.47 -24.85 -6.70
N LYS A 399 20.38 -25.23 -7.60
CA LYS A 399 20.56 -26.63 -8.01
C LYS A 399 20.98 -27.53 -6.84
N GLU A 400 21.93 -27.09 -6.04
CA GLU A 400 22.39 -27.83 -4.87
C GLU A 400 21.31 -27.91 -3.79
N PHE A 401 20.56 -26.82 -3.55
CA PHE A 401 19.43 -26.84 -2.66
C PHE A 401 18.39 -27.90 -3.05
N ILE A 402 18.00 -27.91 -4.32
CA ILE A 402 17.01 -28.88 -4.84
C ILE A 402 17.51 -30.31 -4.70
N ARG A 403 18.81 -30.56 -4.99
CA ARG A 403 19.43 -31.87 -4.84
C ARG A 403 19.35 -32.35 -3.38
N TYR A 404 19.79 -31.53 -2.43
CA TYR A 404 19.79 -31.88 -1.01
C TYR A 404 18.38 -31.98 -0.44
N ALA A 405 17.49 -31.05 -0.80
CA ALA A 405 16.12 -31.05 -0.34
C ALA A 405 15.34 -32.31 -0.75
N LYS A 406 15.57 -32.86 -1.95
CA LYS A 406 14.98 -34.14 -2.41
C LYS A 406 15.38 -35.33 -1.54
N GLU A 407 16.58 -35.30 -1.00
CA GLU A 407 17.09 -36.39 -0.14
C GLU A 407 16.70 -36.23 1.33
N PHE A 408 16.55 -34.97 1.79
CA PHE A 408 16.38 -34.66 3.20
C PHE A 408 14.92 -34.38 3.61
N LEU A 409 14.13 -33.72 2.75
CA LEU A 409 12.75 -33.34 3.10
C LEU A 409 11.84 -34.55 3.03
N PRO A 410 10.85 -34.66 3.96
CA PRO A 410 9.84 -35.72 3.91
C PRO A 410 9.02 -35.74 2.60
N GLU A 411 8.45 -36.91 2.27
CA GLU A 411 7.67 -37.12 1.01
C GLU A 411 6.47 -36.17 0.85
N GLU A 412 6.02 -35.56 1.93
CA GLU A 412 4.94 -34.55 1.91
C GLU A 412 5.35 -33.21 1.27
N TRP A 413 6.63 -33.01 0.92
CA TRP A 413 7.13 -31.82 0.29
C TRP A 413 7.17 -31.94 -1.22
N ILE A 414 6.57 -30.97 -1.91
CA ILE A 414 6.65 -30.83 -3.37
C ILE A 414 7.60 -29.68 -3.71
N LEU A 415 8.63 -30.00 -4.49
CA LEU A 415 9.68 -29.06 -4.88
C LEU A 415 9.45 -28.53 -6.30
N TYR A 416 9.53 -27.22 -6.44
CA TYR A 416 9.42 -26.49 -7.70
C TYR A 416 10.69 -25.69 -7.96
N ASN A 417 11.08 -25.59 -9.23
CA ASN A 417 12.28 -24.93 -9.67
C ASN A 417 11.97 -23.69 -10.50
N ALA A 418 12.34 -22.49 -10.03
CA ALA A 418 12.14 -21.23 -10.74
C ALA A 418 13.30 -20.82 -11.64
N ILE A 419 14.20 -21.74 -12.03
CA ILE A 419 15.32 -21.46 -12.94
C ILE A 419 15.27 -22.36 -14.18
N GLY A 420 15.74 -21.83 -15.33
CA GLY A 420 15.84 -22.59 -16.58
C GLY A 420 14.51 -22.71 -17.35
N ASP A 421 14.51 -23.60 -18.37
CA ASP A 421 13.39 -23.73 -19.32
C ASP A 421 12.13 -24.38 -18.71
N SER A 422 12.28 -25.20 -17.67
CA SER A 422 11.15 -25.80 -16.93
C SER A 422 10.43 -24.80 -16.00
N SER A 423 11.04 -23.66 -15.75
CA SER A 423 10.55 -22.67 -14.76
C SER A 423 9.11 -22.24 -14.98
N THR A 424 8.68 -22.07 -16.22
CA THR A 424 7.32 -21.61 -16.55
C THR A 424 6.23 -22.60 -16.16
N LYS A 425 6.52 -23.90 -16.24
CA LYS A 425 5.59 -24.98 -15.84
C LYS A 425 5.55 -25.07 -14.32
N ASP A 426 6.70 -25.21 -13.70
CA ASP A 426 6.84 -25.31 -12.24
C ASP A 426 6.24 -24.08 -11.52
N ASP A 427 6.43 -22.88 -12.08
CA ASP A 427 5.83 -21.64 -11.57
C ASP A 427 4.30 -21.68 -11.57
N LYS A 428 3.70 -22.12 -12.69
CA LYS A 428 2.24 -22.21 -12.80
C LYS A 428 1.70 -23.26 -11.85
N GLU A 429 2.33 -24.42 -11.77
CA GLU A 429 1.95 -25.49 -10.86
C GLU A 429 2.06 -25.04 -9.39
N PHE A 430 3.13 -24.35 -8.99
CA PHE A 430 3.29 -23.79 -7.66
C PHE A 430 2.20 -22.77 -7.33
N VAL A 431 1.93 -21.82 -8.22
CA VAL A 431 0.92 -20.79 -7.99
C VAL A 431 -0.49 -21.42 -7.86
N GLN A 432 -0.80 -22.42 -8.68
CA GLN A 432 -2.09 -23.10 -8.75
C GLN A 432 -2.25 -24.22 -7.73
N SER A 433 -1.17 -24.69 -7.07
CA SER A 433 -1.24 -25.79 -6.11
C SER A 433 -2.23 -25.50 -4.98
N GLU A 434 -2.98 -26.54 -4.60
CA GLU A 434 -3.91 -26.47 -3.47
C GLU A 434 -3.18 -26.64 -2.14
N ILE A 435 -3.66 -25.91 -1.13
CA ILE A 435 -3.08 -25.94 0.21
C ILE A 435 -3.85 -26.98 1.03
N GLY A 436 -3.15 -27.72 1.90
CA GLY A 436 -3.79 -28.55 2.91
C GLY A 436 -3.31 -30.00 2.98
N ILE A 437 -2.76 -30.57 1.90
CA ILE A 437 -2.25 -31.95 1.88
C ILE A 437 -0.73 -31.96 1.93
N HIS A 438 -0.10 -31.16 1.08
CA HIS A 438 1.35 -31.10 0.90
C HIS A 438 1.92 -29.74 1.28
N ASN A 439 3.21 -29.74 1.58
CA ASN A 439 4.01 -28.54 1.67
C ASN A 439 4.63 -28.27 0.29
N HIS A 440 4.55 -27.03 -0.17
CA HIS A 440 5.05 -26.63 -1.48
C HIS A 440 6.21 -25.66 -1.33
N ILE A 441 7.36 -25.97 -1.88
CA ILE A 441 8.52 -25.08 -1.86
C ILE A 441 8.98 -24.74 -3.28
N LEU A 442 8.96 -23.46 -3.61
CA LEU A 442 9.53 -22.91 -4.82
C LEU A 442 10.93 -22.38 -4.53
N VAL A 443 11.91 -22.84 -5.26
CA VAL A 443 13.30 -22.42 -5.09
C VAL A 443 13.70 -21.48 -6.23
N ALA A 444 14.11 -20.25 -5.86
CA ALA A 444 14.36 -19.18 -6.81
C ALA A 444 15.68 -18.46 -6.52
N CYS A 445 16.31 -17.89 -7.57
CA CYS A 445 17.45 -17.00 -7.42
C CYS A 445 16.97 -15.53 -7.29
N GLU A 446 16.41 -14.94 -8.34
CA GLU A 446 15.94 -13.56 -8.34
C GLU A 446 14.45 -13.40 -8.65
N ARG A 447 13.86 -14.46 -9.12
CA ARG A 447 12.47 -14.51 -9.54
C ARG A 447 11.53 -14.42 -8.32
N TYR A 448 10.34 -13.91 -8.50
CA TYR A 448 9.35 -13.72 -7.42
C TYR A 448 9.71 -12.70 -6.30
N ARG A 449 10.79 -11.95 -6.45
CA ARG A 449 11.07 -10.85 -5.52
C ARG A 449 10.03 -9.73 -5.63
N GLU A 450 9.47 -9.52 -6.82
CA GLU A 450 8.50 -8.46 -7.10
C GLU A 450 7.33 -8.97 -7.95
N GLY A 451 6.15 -8.36 -7.79
CA GLY A 451 5.01 -8.51 -8.71
C GLY A 451 4.17 -9.78 -8.58
N SER A 452 4.64 -10.85 -7.94
CA SER A 452 3.88 -12.10 -7.84
C SER A 452 2.87 -12.10 -6.69
N ASP A 453 1.66 -12.60 -6.94
CA ASP A 453 0.59 -12.77 -5.96
C ASP A 453 0.35 -14.27 -5.74
N VAL A 454 0.98 -14.85 -4.72
CA VAL A 454 0.90 -16.27 -4.40
C VAL A 454 -0.03 -16.46 -3.19
N LYS A 455 -1.17 -17.09 -3.40
CA LYS A 455 -2.10 -17.45 -2.32
C LYS A 455 -1.54 -18.58 -1.45
N GLY A 456 -1.76 -18.49 -0.14
CA GLY A 456 -1.30 -19.51 0.82
C GLY A 456 0.21 -19.51 1.02
N LEU A 457 0.89 -18.40 0.74
CA LEU A 457 2.31 -18.25 1.03
C LEU A 457 2.50 -18.01 2.53
N GLU A 458 2.96 -19.03 3.23
CA GLU A 458 3.16 -19.01 4.68
C GLU A 458 4.52 -18.47 5.09
N MET A 459 5.52 -18.70 4.23
CA MET A 459 6.90 -18.39 4.56
C MET A 459 7.67 -17.95 3.32
N THR A 460 8.54 -17.01 3.54
CA THR A 460 9.68 -16.74 2.66
C THR A 460 10.95 -17.07 3.41
N ALA A 461 11.90 -17.69 2.74
CA ALA A 461 13.21 -18.00 3.28
C ALA A 461 14.27 -17.41 2.35
N VAL A 462 15.25 -16.70 2.90
CA VAL A 462 16.30 -16.08 2.10
C VAL A 462 17.68 -16.45 2.63
N MET A 463 18.49 -17.02 1.77
CA MET A 463 19.93 -17.19 2.00
C MET A 463 20.63 -16.01 1.35
N MET A 464 21.18 -15.12 2.19
CA MET A 464 21.82 -13.89 1.72
C MET A 464 23.23 -14.19 1.20
N GLY A 465 23.62 -13.54 0.11
CA GLY A 465 25.03 -13.35 -0.25
C GLY A 465 25.58 -12.12 0.48
N GLN A 466 26.85 -11.82 0.28
CA GLN A 466 27.52 -10.67 0.93
C GLN A 466 26.87 -9.28 0.58
N THR A 467 26.05 -9.21 -0.46
CA THR A 467 25.60 -7.94 -1.06
C THR A 467 24.07 -7.76 -1.21
N ILE A 468 23.25 -8.56 -0.53
CA ILE A 468 21.80 -8.31 -0.61
C ILE A 468 21.45 -7.11 0.28
N SER A 469 20.91 -6.05 -0.33
CA SER A 469 20.47 -4.86 0.40
C SER A 469 19.21 -5.15 1.24
N ALA A 470 19.08 -4.46 2.37
CA ALA A 470 17.88 -4.36 3.20
C ALA A 470 16.58 -4.34 2.41
N TYR A 471 16.60 -3.57 1.35
CA TYR A 471 15.50 -3.36 0.45
C TYR A 471 14.98 -4.66 -0.21
N ILE A 472 15.87 -5.52 -0.69
CA ILE A 472 15.49 -6.82 -1.28
C ILE A 472 14.87 -7.72 -0.22
N LEU A 473 15.45 -7.73 0.99
CA LEU A 473 14.89 -8.47 2.13
C LEU A 473 13.46 -8.04 2.43
N LEU A 474 13.20 -6.73 2.38
CA LEU A 474 11.88 -6.16 2.66
C LEU A 474 10.83 -6.60 1.64
N GLN A 475 11.20 -6.67 0.36
CA GLN A 475 10.32 -7.15 -0.69
C GLN A 475 10.01 -8.64 -0.54
N ILE A 476 11.02 -9.43 -0.19
CA ILE A 476 10.88 -10.86 0.06
C ILE A 476 9.95 -11.10 1.26
N ALA A 477 10.22 -10.46 2.40
CA ALA A 477 9.40 -10.58 3.61
C ALA A 477 7.94 -10.20 3.35
N GLY A 478 7.72 -9.08 2.63
CA GLY A 478 6.39 -8.59 2.29
C GLY A 478 5.51 -9.57 1.51
N ARG A 479 6.09 -10.59 0.86
CA ARG A 479 5.33 -11.60 0.11
C ARG A 479 4.51 -12.52 1.02
N ALA A 480 5.06 -12.90 2.18
CA ALA A 480 4.37 -13.75 3.14
C ALA A 480 3.30 -12.99 3.97
N LEU A 481 3.25 -11.66 3.88
CA LEU A 481 2.35 -10.84 4.69
C LEU A 481 0.92 -10.74 4.15
N ARG A 482 0.57 -11.44 3.08
CA ARG A 482 -0.82 -11.49 2.63
C ARG A 482 -1.68 -12.19 3.69
N LEU A 483 -2.75 -11.54 4.11
CA LEU A 483 -3.70 -12.10 5.06
C LEU A 483 -4.70 -13.01 4.33
N ASP A 484 -4.37 -14.29 4.22
CA ASP A 484 -5.24 -15.29 3.57
C ASP A 484 -6.29 -15.85 4.55
N TYR A 485 -6.03 -15.79 5.86
CA TYR A 485 -6.92 -16.18 6.94
C TYR A 485 -6.63 -15.33 8.20
N PRO A 486 -7.60 -15.20 9.14
CA PRO A 486 -7.41 -14.46 10.39
C PRO A 486 -6.21 -14.99 11.20
N GLU A 487 -5.54 -14.11 11.92
CA GLU A 487 -4.40 -14.44 12.81
C GLU A 487 -3.18 -15.07 12.10
N LYS A 488 -3.12 -14.99 10.76
CA LYS A 488 -1.95 -15.46 10.02
C LYS A 488 -0.69 -14.71 10.44
N GLU A 489 0.38 -15.47 10.67
CA GLU A 489 1.74 -14.95 10.77
C GLU A 489 2.49 -15.19 9.45
N GLY A 490 3.06 -14.13 8.89
CA GLY A 490 3.91 -14.20 7.70
C GLY A 490 5.37 -14.42 8.10
N TRP A 491 5.91 -15.61 7.93
CA TRP A 491 7.29 -15.92 8.33
C TRP A 491 8.31 -15.49 7.27
N CYS A 492 9.42 -14.90 7.73
CA CYS A 492 10.58 -14.60 6.91
C CYS A 492 11.83 -15.15 7.60
N LEU A 493 12.41 -16.22 7.04
CA LEU A 493 13.67 -16.79 7.52
C LEU A 493 14.83 -16.13 6.78
N ILE A 494 15.78 -15.62 7.52
CA ILE A 494 16.97 -14.95 7.01
C ILE A 494 18.18 -15.75 7.42
N MET A 495 18.94 -16.26 6.45
CA MET A 495 20.23 -16.86 6.67
C MET A 495 21.31 -16.01 6.01
N ARG A 496 22.27 -15.55 6.80
CA ARG A 496 23.38 -14.73 6.30
C ARG A 496 24.72 -15.28 6.78
N PRO A 497 25.67 -15.58 5.86
CA PRO A 497 27.04 -15.83 6.26
C PRO A 497 27.72 -14.54 6.73
N SER A 498 28.53 -14.62 7.79
CA SER A 498 29.41 -13.52 8.19
C SER A 498 30.57 -13.38 7.17
N GLY A 499 30.89 -12.14 6.78
CA GLY A 499 32.05 -11.87 5.91
C GLY A 499 33.38 -12.18 6.60
N SER A 500 34.48 -12.24 5.82
CA SER A 500 35.83 -12.46 6.38
C SER A 500 36.27 -11.38 7.38
N ASP A 501 35.79 -10.16 7.17
CA ASP A 501 36.11 -8.97 7.94
C ASP A 501 34.94 -8.46 8.81
N GLU A 502 33.82 -9.19 8.83
CA GLU A 502 32.63 -8.84 9.60
C GLU A 502 32.50 -9.73 10.83
N THR A 503 32.30 -9.13 11.99
CA THR A 503 31.92 -9.88 13.19
C THR A 503 30.46 -10.33 13.08
N GLU A 504 30.12 -11.44 13.72
CA GLU A 504 28.74 -11.94 13.81
C GLU A 504 27.78 -10.88 14.39
N GLU A 505 28.28 -10.05 15.26
CA GLU A 505 27.55 -8.93 15.86
C GLU A 505 27.19 -7.87 14.83
N HIS A 506 28.11 -7.46 13.95
CA HIS A 506 27.82 -6.52 12.86
C HIS A 506 26.79 -7.09 11.87
N VAL A 507 26.87 -8.39 11.57
CA VAL A 507 25.87 -9.05 10.71
C VAL A 507 24.50 -9.03 11.36
N PHE A 508 24.41 -9.36 12.64
CA PHE A 508 23.17 -9.31 13.39
C PHE A 508 22.59 -7.90 13.41
N GLU A 509 23.40 -6.90 13.74
CA GLU A 509 23.00 -5.49 13.77
C GLU A 509 22.45 -5.03 12.42
N SER A 510 23.14 -5.36 11.32
CA SER A 510 22.69 -5.03 9.97
C SER A 510 21.31 -5.62 9.67
N ILE A 511 21.08 -6.89 9.99
CA ILE A 511 19.78 -7.55 9.76
C ILE A 511 18.69 -6.91 10.64
N VAL A 512 18.97 -6.62 11.89
CA VAL A 512 18.02 -5.97 12.80
C VAL A 512 17.63 -4.60 12.28
N LEU A 513 18.60 -3.78 11.83
CA LEU A 513 18.33 -2.48 11.23
C LEU A 513 17.45 -2.58 9.99
N ASP A 514 17.70 -3.58 9.16
CA ASP A 514 16.89 -3.84 7.97
C ASP A 514 15.46 -4.18 8.37
N ILE A 515 15.25 -5.05 9.36
CA ILE A 515 13.94 -5.39 9.90
C ILE A 515 13.25 -4.14 10.48
N MET A 516 13.99 -3.31 11.22
CA MET A 516 13.46 -2.08 11.81
C MET A 516 13.05 -1.08 10.74
N THR A 517 13.86 -0.92 9.70
CA THR A 517 13.53 -0.08 8.54
C THR A 517 12.25 -0.56 7.85
N PHE A 518 12.09 -1.87 7.74
CA PHE A 518 10.87 -2.48 7.20
C PHE A 518 9.64 -2.16 8.05
N MET A 519 9.78 -2.25 9.37
CA MET A 519 8.70 -1.93 10.30
C MET A 519 8.39 -0.42 10.38
N GLY A 520 9.13 0.43 9.64
CA GLY A 520 8.98 1.89 9.71
C GLY A 520 9.58 2.51 10.98
N LYS A 521 10.36 1.73 11.73
CA LYS A 521 10.97 2.12 13.01
C LYS A 521 12.46 2.35 12.81
N SER A 522 12.83 3.50 12.29
CA SER A 522 14.22 3.86 12.04
C SER A 522 14.89 4.61 13.20
N ASP A 523 14.11 5.07 14.19
CA ASP A 523 14.60 5.84 15.33
C ASP A 523 14.98 4.91 16.50
N VAL A 524 15.80 5.42 17.41
CA VAL A 524 16.20 4.67 18.62
C VAL A 524 14.95 4.39 19.47
N LEU A 525 14.76 3.13 19.81
CA LEU A 525 13.62 2.65 20.58
C LEU A 525 13.95 2.61 22.07
N SER A 526 12.91 2.79 22.90
CA SER A 526 13.00 2.51 24.35
C SER A 526 13.18 1.02 24.61
N SER A 527 13.69 0.67 25.78
CA SER A 527 13.81 -0.74 26.20
C SER A 527 12.47 -1.48 26.16
N HIS A 528 11.38 -0.81 26.48
CA HIS A 528 10.03 -1.39 26.43
C HIS A 528 9.60 -1.67 24.98
N GLU A 529 9.84 -0.74 24.07
CA GLU A 529 9.54 -0.92 22.64
C GLU A 529 10.37 -2.04 22.02
N ILE A 530 11.68 -2.11 22.34
CA ILE A 530 12.55 -3.20 21.90
C ILE A 530 12.01 -4.54 22.40
N ARG A 531 11.65 -4.62 23.69
CA ARG A 531 11.08 -5.85 24.28
C ARG A 531 9.78 -6.26 23.61
N SER A 532 8.87 -5.32 23.41
CA SER A 532 7.60 -5.55 22.72
C SER A 532 7.82 -6.02 21.29
N MET A 533 8.71 -5.35 20.57
CA MET A 533 9.07 -5.66 19.20
C MET A 533 9.69 -7.06 19.06
N VAL A 534 10.66 -7.40 19.90
CA VAL A 534 11.29 -8.73 19.85
C VAL A 534 10.28 -9.83 20.10
N LYS A 535 9.43 -9.69 21.13
CA LYS A 535 8.38 -10.67 21.42
C LYS A 535 7.37 -10.82 20.29
N LYS A 536 7.02 -9.71 19.61
CA LYS A 536 5.99 -9.69 18.57
C LYS A 536 6.52 -10.12 17.20
N TYR A 537 7.73 -9.70 16.82
CA TYR A 537 8.18 -9.82 15.43
C TYR A 537 9.37 -10.77 15.25
N PHE A 538 10.13 -11.11 16.30
CA PHE A 538 11.22 -12.03 16.15
C PHE A 538 10.78 -13.46 16.51
N GLY A 539 11.17 -14.39 15.64
CA GLY A 539 11.15 -15.81 15.90
C GLY A 539 12.47 -16.26 16.49
N GLU A 540 12.98 -17.40 16.01
CA GLU A 540 14.27 -17.91 16.46
C GLU A 540 15.43 -17.07 15.90
N VAL A 541 16.33 -16.67 16.77
CA VAL A 541 17.61 -16.04 16.42
C VAL A 541 18.71 -17.00 16.78
N SER A 542 19.59 -17.33 15.84
CA SER A 542 20.70 -18.23 16.07
C SER A 542 21.98 -17.73 15.38
N CYS A 543 23.11 -18.08 15.98
CA CYS A 543 24.42 -17.77 15.45
C CYS A 543 25.34 -18.99 15.60
N ASN A 544 25.89 -19.49 14.51
CA ASN A 544 26.73 -20.69 14.46
C ASN A 544 26.14 -21.89 15.21
N GLY A 545 24.81 -22.09 15.11
CA GLY A 545 24.11 -23.16 15.79
C GLY A 545 23.77 -22.91 17.27
N LYS A 546 24.22 -21.80 17.87
CA LYS A 546 23.74 -21.37 19.18
C LYS A 546 22.46 -20.55 19.04
N VAL A 547 21.38 -21.05 19.62
CA VAL A 547 20.11 -20.33 19.68
C VAL A 547 20.14 -19.34 20.84
N TYR A 548 19.76 -18.09 20.57
CA TYR A 548 19.55 -17.04 21.55
C TYR A 548 18.12 -17.04 22.06
N ASP A 549 17.95 -16.98 23.35
CA ASP A 549 16.64 -16.77 23.94
C ASP A 549 16.15 -15.32 23.72
N THR A 550 14.88 -15.08 24.03
CA THR A 550 14.26 -13.77 23.85
C THR A 550 14.97 -12.67 24.63
N GLU A 551 15.41 -12.94 25.85
CA GLU A 551 16.08 -11.94 26.71
C GLU A 551 17.52 -11.63 26.21
N GLU A 552 18.24 -12.63 25.72
CA GLU A 552 19.56 -12.43 25.09
C GLU A 552 19.42 -11.61 23.79
N THR A 553 18.39 -11.89 22.97
CA THR A 553 18.08 -11.11 21.75
C THR A 553 17.75 -9.66 22.10
N ILE A 554 16.94 -9.42 23.12
CA ILE A 554 16.60 -8.07 23.60
C ILE A 554 17.86 -7.32 24.02
N LYS A 555 18.70 -7.91 24.85
CA LYS A 555 19.96 -7.29 25.32
C LYS A 555 20.89 -6.91 24.17
N ARG A 556 21.04 -7.77 23.17
CA ARG A 556 21.87 -7.49 21.99
C ARG A 556 21.34 -6.31 21.18
N ILE A 557 20.03 -6.24 20.94
CA ILE A 557 19.39 -5.12 20.22
C ILE A 557 19.53 -3.82 21.04
N GLN A 558 19.35 -3.87 22.35
CA GLN A 558 19.56 -2.72 23.23
C GLN A 558 21.00 -2.18 23.12
N SER A 559 21.98 -3.06 23.25
CA SER A 559 23.41 -2.68 23.13
C SER A 559 23.75 -2.10 21.75
N MET A 560 23.12 -2.60 20.70
CA MET A 560 23.26 -2.05 19.35
C MET A 560 22.75 -0.59 19.29
N TYR A 561 21.55 -0.33 19.79
CA TYR A 561 20.98 1.02 19.78
C TYR A 561 21.78 2.00 20.61
N GLU A 562 22.31 1.57 21.75
CA GLU A 562 23.23 2.38 22.57
C GLU A 562 24.48 2.77 21.78
N ARG A 563 25.15 1.81 21.15
CA ARG A 563 26.34 2.08 20.33
C ARG A 563 26.05 3.07 19.21
N GLN A 564 24.96 2.90 18.50
CA GLN A 564 24.56 3.79 17.40
C GLN A 564 24.27 5.21 17.89
N LEU A 565 23.57 5.34 19.02
CA LEU A 565 23.33 6.66 19.59
C LEU A 565 24.63 7.36 19.96
N PHE A 566 25.56 6.63 20.59
CA PHE A 566 26.84 7.21 21.02
C PHE A 566 27.80 7.53 19.86
N GLN A 567 27.57 7.00 18.66
CA GLN A 567 28.28 7.38 17.43
C GLN A 567 27.79 8.68 16.81
N LYS A 568 26.56 9.13 17.09
CA LYS A 568 26.03 10.40 16.57
C LYS A 568 26.72 11.60 17.21
N PRO A 569 26.85 12.75 16.52
CA PRO A 569 27.26 14.01 17.11
C PRO A 569 26.42 14.38 18.33
N LYS A 570 27.00 15.03 19.35
CA LYS A 570 26.29 15.39 20.59
C LYS A 570 24.99 16.15 20.31
N LYS A 571 25.00 17.10 19.40
CA LYS A 571 23.83 17.88 19.01
C LYS A 571 22.68 17.02 18.45
N GLU A 572 22.98 16.11 17.52
CA GLU A 572 21.97 15.18 17.00
C GLU A 572 21.44 14.24 18.07
N ARG A 573 22.30 13.82 18.98
CA ARG A 573 21.97 12.99 20.14
C ARG A 573 21.03 13.73 21.09
N TYR A 574 21.29 15.01 21.33
CA TYR A 574 20.42 15.86 22.15
C TYR A 574 19.00 15.96 21.56
N GLU A 575 18.88 16.33 20.30
CA GLU A 575 17.57 16.45 19.63
C GLU A 575 16.84 15.10 19.57
N HIS A 576 17.57 14.02 19.39
CA HIS A 576 17.01 12.69 19.37
C HIS A 576 16.43 12.28 20.74
N LEU A 577 17.17 12.53 21.82
CA LEU A 577 16.69 12.28 23.18
C LEU A 577 15.51 13.18 23.55
N ARG A 578 15.55 14.44 23.14
CA ARG A 578 14.43 15.38 23.30
C ARG A 578 13.15 14.86 22.68
N LYS A 579 13.22 14.47 21.41
CA LYS A 579 12.07 13.89 20.70
C LYS A 579 11.57 12.62 21.39
N ARG A 580 12.46 11.72 21.80
CA ARG A 580 12.10 10.50 22.53
C ARG A 580 11.38 10.82 23.85
N ASN A 581 11.86 11.80 24.60
CA ASN A 581 11.23 12.21 25.85
C ASN A 581 9.80 12.70 25.60
N GLN A 582 9.57 13.46 24.53
CA GLN A 582 8.22 13.86 24.09
C GLN A 582 7.35 12.65 23.75
N ASP A 583 7.86 11.72 22.93
CA ASP A 583 7.13 10.53 22.48
C ASP A 583 6.73 9.63 23.67
N LEU A 584 7.57 9.57 24.70
CA LEU A 584 7.32 8.81 25.94
C LEU A 584 6.56 9.61 27.00
N SER A 585 6.14 10.85 26.69
CA SER A 585 5.45 11.75 27.63
C SER A 585 6.23 11.94 28.94
N ILE A 586 7.56 12.02 28.86
CA ILE A 586 8.43 12.33 30.01
C ILE A 586 8.42 13.85 30.19
N THR A 587 7.61 14.33 31.14
CA THR A 587 7.32 15.76 31.29
C THR A 587 8.03 16.41 32.45
N SER A 588 8.74 15.63 33.30
CA SER A 588 9.48 16.20 34.42
C SER A 588 10.80 15.48 34.64
N LYS A 589 11.73 16.15 35.32
CA LYS A 589 13.00 15.62 35.79
C LYS A 589 12.81 14.34 36.61
N HIS A 590 11.83 14.31 37.48
CA HIS A 590 11.52 13.15 38.31
C HIS A 590 11.14 11.94 37.44
N ILE A 591 10.21 12.09 36.50
CA ILE A 591 9.81 11.04 35.56
C ILE A 591 11.01 10.58 34.71
N TYR A 592 11.89 11.50 34.30
CA TYR A 592 13.10 11.15 33.57
C TYR A 592 14.01 10.22 34.37
N PHE A 593 14.26 10.51 35.64
CA PHE A 593 15.09 9.66 36.49
C PHE A 593 14.41 8.32 36.86
N GLU A 594 13.09 8.28 36.97
CA GLU A 594 12.36 7.01 37.11
C GLU A 594 12.45 6.16 35.84
N SER A 595 12.58 6.79 34.69
CA SER A 595 12.73 6.13 33.38
C SER A 595 14.15 5.65 33.09
N LYS A 596 15.07 5.65 34.04
CA LYS A 596 16.47 5.25 33.85
C LYS A 596 16.72 3.86 33.27
N ASN A 597 15.72 2.98 33.39
CA ASN A 597 15.73 1.65 32.75
C ASN A 597 15.29 1.68 31.27
N HIS A 598 14.83 2.82 30.77
CA HIS A 598 14.53 3.03 29.38
C HIS A 598 15.75 3.63 28.68
N LEU A 599 16.40 2.84 27.87
CA LEU A 599 17.60 3.25 27.14
C LEU A 599 17.25 4.11 25.92
N PRO A 600 18.14 5.03 25.54
CA PRO A 600 19.36 5.40 26.22
C PRO A 600 19.10 6.44 27.33
N PHE A 601 19.80 6.33 28.44
CA PHE A 601 19.69 7.23 29.59
C PHE A 601 21.02 7.99 29.82
N ILE A 602 20.94 9.30 29.96
CA ILE A 602 22.08 10.15 30.32
C ILE A 602 21.87 10.63 31.74
N GLN A 603 22.76 10.24 32.63
CA GLN A 603 22.62 10.51 34.07
C GLN A 603 22.64 12.02 34.39
N ASP A 604 23.47 12.76 33.70
CA ASP A 604 23.55 14.21 33.84
C ASP A 604 23.55 14.89 32.45
N PRO A 605 22.38 15.13 31.88
CA PRO A 605 22.26 15.78 30.58
C PRO A 605 22.84 17.21 30.58
N SER A 606 22.79 17.91 31.72
CA SER A 606 23.23 19.30 31.83
C SER A 606 24.72 19.49 31.64
N THR A 607 25.51 18.53 32.09
CA THR A 607 26.98 18.56 31.92
C THR A 607 27.43 17.82 30.65
N TYR A 608 26.56 16.96 30.11
CA TYR A 608 26.89 16.14 28.96
C TYR A 608 26.71 16.84 27.61
N PHE A 609 25.70 17.72 27.51
CA PHE A 609 25.33 18.39 26.25
C PHE A 609 25.68 19.87 26.28
N ASP A 610 26.38 20.30 25.26
CA ASP A 610 26.69 21.72 25.04
C ASP A 610 25.42 22.52 24.65
N GLU A 611 24.40 21.84 24.08
CA GLU A 611 23.10 22.36 23.73
C GLU A 611 22.10 22.45 24.89
N TRP A 612 22.53 22.17 26.10
CA TRP A 612 21.65 22.18 27.26
C TRP A 612 20.98 23.55 27.47
N ASN A 613 19.68 23.54 27.55
CA ASN A 613 18.87 24.74 27.80
C ASN A 613 17.71 24.44 28.80
N GLY A 614 18.05 23.78 29.92
CA GLY A 614 17.11 23.42 30.97
C GLY A 614 16.35 22.11 30.71
N TRP A 615 15.74 21.60 31.79
CA TRP A 615 15.03 20.32 31.76
C TRP A 615 13.84 20.32 30.80
N TYR A 616 13.01 21.37 30.81
CA TYR A 616 11.84 21.41 29.92
C TYR A 616 12.19 21.42 28.45
N HIS A 617 13.26 22.14 28.08
CA HIS A 617 13.78 22.10 26.72
C HIS A 617 14.28 20.70 26.34
N PHE A 618 15.04 20.03 27.22
CA PHE A 618 15.54 18.67 27.00
C PHE A 618 14.42 17.62 26.97
N LEU A 619 13.36 17.80 27.75
CA LEU A 619 12.18 16.94 27.76
C LEU A 619 11.22 17.26 26.61
N GLY A 620 11.41 18.39 25.92
CA GLY A 620 10.56 18.85 24.84
C GLY A 620 9.17 19.32 25.31
N VAL A 621 9.06 19.78 26.55
CA VAL A 621 7.84 20.32 27.11
C VAL A 621 7.61 21.73 26.55
N ASP A 622 6.40 22.02 26.10
CA ASP A 622 6.00 23.35 25.65
C ASP A 622 5.75 24.25 26.89
N THR A 623 6.71 25.14 27.14
CA THR A 623 6.62 26.09 28.26
C THR A 623 5.77 27.33 27.95
N THR A 624 5.30 27.50 26.71
CA THR A 624 4.46 28.65 26.32
C THR A 624 3.07 28.61 26.96
N ILE A 625 2.66 27.44 27.43
CA ILE A 625 1.40 27.24 28.17
C ILE A 625 1.49 27.70 29.64
N PHE A 626 2.71 27.90 30.16
CA PHE A 626 2.88 28.38 31.54
C PHE A 626 2.74 29.90 31.62
N PRO A 627 2.26 30.45 32.77
CA PRO A 627 2.25 31.87 32.99
C PRO A 627 3.64 32.49 32.77
N LYS A 628 3.68 33.71 32.23
CA LYS A 628 4.94 34.34 31.81
C LYS A 628 5.81 34.78 32.99
N THR A 629 5.20 35.11 34.09
CA THR A 629 5.90 35.55 35.28
C THR A 629 5.57 34.69 36.50
N LYS A 630 6.47 34.65 37.48
CA LYS A 630 6.26 33.98 38.75
C LYS A 630 4.95 34.48 39.42
N TYR A 631 4.68 35.77 39.36
CA TYR A 631 3.47 36.34 39.97
C TYR A 631 2.18 35.86 39.29
N ASP A 632 2.16 35.84 37.98
CA ASP A 632 1.00 35.28 37.24
C ASP A 632 0.80 33.80 37.56
N PHE A 633 1.89 33.05 37.79
CA PHE A 633 1.80 31.66 38.22
C PHE A 633 1.26 31.48 39.63
N ILE A 634 1.71 32.31 40.58
CA ILE A 634 1.20 32.30 41.94
C ILE A 634 -0.29 32.66 41.96
N GLU A 635 -0.70 33.67 41.18
CA GLU A 635 -2.09 34.06 41.03
C GLU A 635 -2.92 32.91 40.46
N TYR A 636 -2.46 32.28 39.40
CA TYR A 636 -3.09 31.09 38.85
C TYR A 636 -3.25 29.97 39.89
N CYS A 637 -2.20 29.67 40.67
CA CYS A 637 -2.29 28.67 41.73
C CYS A 637 -3.32 29.00 42.80
N LYS A 638 -3.40 30.26 43.18
CA LYS A 638 -4.41 30.75 44.16
C LYS A 638 -5.83 30.59 43.61
N ASP A 639 -6.06 31.00 42.38
CA ASP A 639 -7.35 30.85 41.70
C ASP A 639 -7.83 29.40 41.63
N GLN A 640 -6.88 28.47 41.44
CA GLN A 640 -7.17 27.05 41.39
C GLN A 640 -7.13 26.33 42.75
N ASN A 641 -6.97 27.08 43.85
CA ASN A 641 -6.79 26.54 45.21
C ASN A 641 -5.66 25.51 45.28
N ILE A 642 -4.49 25.82 44.69
CA ILE A 642 -3.28 25.03 44.73
C ILE A 642 -2.31 25.67 45.73
N SER A 643 -2.01 24.97 46.83
CA SER A 643 -1.15 25.48 47.89
C SER A 643 0.18 24.81 48.04
N SER A 644 0.40 23.71 47.29
CA SER A 644 1.63 22.92 47.38
C SER A 644 2.00 22.30 46.04
N LEU A 645 3.23 21.93 45.89
CA LEU A 645 3.71 21.14 44.73
C LEU A 645 2.90 19.86 44.56
N SER A 646 2.55 19.21 45.65
CA SER A 646 1.73 17.99 45.65
C SER A 646 0.35 18.22 45.07
N ASP A 647 -0.32 19.34 45.46
CA ASP A 647 -1.62 19.72 44.89
C ASP A 647 -1.51 20.06 43.41
N TYR A 648 -0.47 20.78 43.05
CA TYR A 648 -0.23 21.13 41.63
C TYR A 648 -0.02 19.88 40.77
N THR A 649 0.82 18.96 41.23
CA THR A 649 1.09 17.71 40.54
C THR A 649 -0.17 16.88 40.33
N LEU A 650 -1.05 16.83 41.34
CA LEU A 650 -2.34 16.15 41.29
C LEU A 650 -3.33 16.79 40.29
N LYS A 651 -3.39 18.11 40.21
CA LYS A 651 -4.39 18.87 39.44
C LYS A 651 -3.91 19.20 38.01
N CYS A 652 -2.63 19.51 37.86
CA CYS A 652 -2.07 20.11 36.63
C CYS A 652 -0.89 19.33 36.04
N GLY A 653 -0.47 18.24 36.66
CA GLY A 653 0.71 17.48 36.24
C GLY A 653 2.01 17.94 36.89
N SER A 654 3.12 17.26 36.56
CA SER A 654 4.43 17.56 37.17
C SER A 654 5.03 18.83 36.58
N PHE A 655 5.22 19.83 37.43
CA PHE A 655 5.81 21.11 37.08
C PHE A 655 6.75 21.53 38.22
N GLU A 656 7.96 21.99 37.89
CA GLU A 656 8.91 22.57 38.84
C GLU A 656 9.10 24.05 38.50
N PRO A 657 8.48 24.97 39.27
CA PRO A 657 8.54 26.39 38.98
C PRO A 657 9.95 26.99 38.96
N SER A 658 10.86 26.43 39.73
CA SER A 658 12.28 26.81 39.73
C SER A 658 12.99 26.62 38.37
N GLU A 659 12.44 25.80 37.48
CA GLU A 659 12.98 25.64 36.14
C GLU A 659 12.44 26.64 35.12
N CYS A 660 11.28 27.28 35.44
CA CYS A 660 10.69 28.29 34.58
C CYS A 660 10.96 29.72 35.09
N TYR A 661 11.02 29.89 36.41
CA TYR A 661 11.19 31.19 37.04
C TYR A 661 12.52 31.25 37.81
N GLN A 662 13.45 32.03 37.34
CA GLN A 662 14.80 32.13 37.93
C GLN A 662 14.84 32.65 39.35
N ASP A 663 13.84 33.39 39.74
CA ASP A 663 13.65 34.00 41.05
C ASP A 663 12.72 33.18 41.98
N TRP A 664 12.37 31.95 41.59
CA TRP A 664 11.61 31.04 42.42
C TRP A 664 12.47 30.44 43.54
N THR A 665 11.98 30.53 44.77
CA THR A 665 12.68 29.97 45.94
C THR A 665 12.17 28.58 46.32
N ASN A 666 10.98 28.49 46.89
CA ASN A 666 10.27 27.24 47.18
C ASN A 666 8.78 27.49 47.32
N TRP A 667 7.97 26.44 47.29
CA TRP A 667 6.51 26.55 47.34
C TRP A 667 5.98 27.18 48.62
N GLU A 668 6.61 26.92 49.77
CA GLU A 668 6.16 27.41 51.06
C GLU A 668 6.38 28.92 51.17
N ASP A 669 7.54 29.40 50.80
CA ASP A 669 7.88 30.81 50.86
C ASP A 669 7.14 31.64 49.79
N GLU A 670 7.05 31.15 48.56
CA GLU A 670 6.42 31.88 47.47
C GLU A 670 4.90 31.98 47.62
N MET A 671 4.24 30.94 48.13
CA MET A 671 2.79 30.94 48.34
C MET A 671 2.38 31.70 49.64
N GLN A 672 3.32 31.97 50.55
CA GLN A 672 3.06 32.76 51.79
C GLN A 672 3.41 34.23 51.69
N LEU A 673 4.38 34.60 50.80
CA LEU A 673 4.89 35.98 50.72
C LEU A 673 3.87 37.07 50.38
N GLU A 674 2.69 36.74 49.93
CA GLU A 674 1.61 37.74 49.69
C GLU A 674 0.63 37.92 50.85
N ASN A 675 0.69 37.10 51.89
CA ASN A 675 -0.19 37.35 53.07
C ASN A 675 0.34 38.46 53.99
N ASP A 676 1.60 38.89 53.79
CA ASP A 676 2.22 39.96 54.62
C ASP A 676 2.23 41.35 53.95
N ILE A 677 1.62 41.54 52.78
CA ILE A 677 1.63 42.83 52.05
C ILE A 677 0.26 43.58 52.12
N TRP A 678 -0.70 43.14 52.97
CA TRP A 678 -1.91 43.89 53.23
C TRP A 678 -2.09 44.24 54.69
#